data_b5ddd1784e541a62f8be9612bc335976
#
_entry.id   b5ddd1784e541a62f8be9612bc335976
#
_cell.length_a   1.000
_cell.length_b   1.000
_cell.length_c   1.000
_cell.angle_alpha   90.00
_cell.angle_beta   90.00
_cell.angle_gamma   90.00
#
_symmetry.space_group_name_H-M   'P 1'
#
loop_
_entity.id
_entity.type
_entity.pdbx_description
1 polymer ?
#
loop_
_entity_poly.entity_id
_entity_poly.type
_entity_poly.pdbx_seq_one_letter_code
_entity_poly.pdbx_strand_id
1 'polypeptide(L)'
;MSLVVVMMALFSSAFAQPLAQQSKAKTPFLVSLRTKHLLPMGDKDKNVEPRRSPLRASEPGVITMEHNKPKGQTVVIAASIPDGQMDGVEFDHSEWDEYHVNETRYYKFTSDKVTFKGSDTYPLTMLSVENCAITKIDLTKCPELAELYINNNPELKELDFSKNAEMKTIGAGFTGLTSVNIANLKNLSVASFAPAALEGIDVTGCDGLRFLLLFGNKIKGEKMTKLMNDLPDRNKDGMEEGWVFITGDNPKYTEGNVCLVSDVKIARKKHWRTKTEDRKDYKGQDYVPSYTEDKITFTTEIPVRKEIHMRIEGVDDADFNVEGAEFWQYHYRRDEYILTNQTVTITGKVGYLDLTECQISSLDISGNKELEVLICADNPKINSLDLSQHVKLKRVDVSRCPVTELDLKNAKDLEAFVALSTKINKIDVAPSDKLIELQCSNTSLSGVDPSKWKNLENLTLAGCNLSQINLSENKKLEMVQLHANELDKVVFASPMLYSATVFLNKIRGADMTRLMESLPRRYEGANPQAAIVVYGTGLEDEKNECLDTDVKIALDAFWKVYQVDADFKESPYDGIPTANAPKISGENPIAVYPNPTSDFIFISGLTAQEPVQLYGLDGQILLQTRAIEGFARLDVRALPSGAYIVRCGKNAYSVQISHR
;
A
#
# COMPACT_ATOMS: atom_id res chain seq x y z
N MET A 1 10.95 3.79 -1.24
CA MET A 1 11.58 5.02 -0.70
C MET A 1 10.64 6.14 -1.04
N SER A 2 9.88 6.54 -0.06
CA SER A 2 8.63 7.28 -0.21
C SER A 2 8.87 8.79 -0.20
N LEU A 3 7.79 9.53 -0.37
CA LEU A 3 7.62 10.98 -0.21
C LEU A 3 8.46 11.63 0.91
N VAL A 4 8.86 10.85 1.93
CA VAL A 4 9.76 11.28 3.01
C VAL A 4 11.15 11.68 2.49
N VAL A 5 11.66 11.05 1.42
CA VAL A 5 12.94 11.42 0.80
C VAL A 5 12.79 12.73 0.02
N VAL A 6 11.62 12.97 -0.57
CA VAL A 6 11.29 14.26 -1.21
C VAL A 6 11.24 15.37 -0.16
N MET A 7 10.68 15.10 1.03
CA MET A 7 10.68 16.05 2.15
C MET A 7 12.08 16.34 2.68
N MET A 8 12.97 15.34 2.75
CA MET A 8 14.37 15.55 3.14
C MET A 8 15.14 16.41 2.12
N ALA A 9 14.84 16.31 0.84
CA ALA A 9 15.43 17.17 -0.20
C ALA A 9 14.92 18.63 -0.10
N LEU A 10 13.65 18.83 0.24
CA LEU A 10 13.09 20.17 0.50
C LEU A 10 13.72 20.85 1.73
N PHE A 11 14.11 20.07 2.76
CA PHE A 11 14.80 20.59 3.93
C PHE A 11 16.29 20.88 3.68
N SER A 12 16.97 20.10 2.83
CA SER A 12 18.41 20.29 2.57
C SER A 12 18.72 21.55 1.76
N SER A 13 17.81 21.99 0.87
CA SER A 13 17.97 23.23 0.12
C SER A 13 17.80 24.49 1.00
N ALA A 14 16.99 24.42 2.06
CA ALA A 14 16.80 25.51 3.02
C ALA A 14 18.04 25.79 3.89
N PHE A 15 19.02 24.88 3.95
CA PHE A 15 20.24 24.99 4.75
C PHE A 15 21.51 25.31 3.97
N ALA A 16 21.43 25.61 2.67
CA ALA A 16 22.59 26.03 1.89
C ALA A 16 23.13 27.38 2.39
N GLN A 17 24.34 27.38 2.92
CA GLN A 17 25.06 28.61 3.29
C GLN A 17 25.38 29.47 2.05
N PRO A 18 25.50 30.80 2.19
CA PRO A 18 25.91 31.67 1.07
C PRO A 18 27.29 31.23 0.55
N LEU A 19 27.38 30.99 -0.74
CA LEU A 19 28.55 30.50 -1.48
C LEU A 19 29.76 31.46 -1.57
N ALA A 20 29.91 32.44 -0.66
CA ALA A 20 30.98 33.45 -0.73
C ALA A 20 32.31 33.08 -0.04
N GLN A 21 32.42 31.92 0.64
CA GLN A 21 33.67 31.57 1.35
C GLN A 21 34.00 30.07 1.35
N GLN A 22 33.93 29.37 0.22
CA GLN A 22 34.51 28.00 0.16
C GLN A 22 35.22 27.74 -1.17
N SER A 23 36.45 28.21 -1.29
CA SER A 23 37.45 27.54 -2.10
C SER A 23 37.99 26.33 -1.29
N LYS A 24 37.76 25.11 -1.79
CA LYS A 24 38.28 23.84 -1.26
C LYS A 24 37.49 23.20 -0.10
N ALA A 25 36.22 22.85 -0.30
CA ALA A 25 35.58 21.78 0.46
C ALA A 25 34.59 21.05 -0.45
N LYS A 26 34.54 19.72 -0.32
CA LYS A 26 33.74 18.80 -1.14
C LYS A 26 32.27 19.23 -1.19
N THR A 27 31.75 19.31 -2.39
CA THR A 27 30.38 19.69 -2.76
C THR A 27 29.31 18.97 -1.93
N PRO A 28 28.27 19.67 -1.42
CA PRO A 28 27.13 18.99 -0.84
C PRO A 28 26.31 18.34 -1.96
N PHE A 29 25.90 17.13 -1.72
CA PHE A 29 25.06 16.29 -2.56
C PHE A 29 23.72 16.98 -2.88
N LEU A 30 23.56 17.50 -4.08
CA LEU A 30 22.26 17.74 -4.69
C LEU A 30 21.78 16.41 -5.27
N VAL A 31 20.86 15.75 -4.55
CA VAL A 31 20.23 14.52 -5.04
C VAL A 31 19.25 14.91 -6.14
N SER A 32 19.63 14.64 -7.38
CA SER A 32 18.74 14.62 -8.52
C SER A 32 17.64 13.56 -8.31
N LEU A 33 16.41 14.00 -8.11
CA LEU A 33 15.24 13.12 -8.00
C LEU A 33 14.84 12.63 -9.40
N ARG A 34 15.57 11.65 -9.94
CA ARG A 34 15.01 10.78 -10.97
C ARG A 34 14.16 9.71 -10.28
N THR A 35 12.85 9.85 -10.37
CA THR A 35 11.88 8.77 -10.13
C THR A 35 11.96 7.69 -11.23
N LYS A 36 13.09 7.00 -11.33
CA LYS A 36 13.17 5.68 -11.97
C LYS A 36 13.54 4.68 -10.89
N HIS A 37 12.65 3.76 -10.62
CA HIS A 37 12.70 2.65 -9.65
C HIS A 37 12.08 2.94 -8.28
N LEU A 38 10.75 2.89 -8.21
CA LEU A 38 10.02 2.46 -7.01
C LEU A 38 8.55 2.13 -7.33
N LEU A 39 8.38 1.20 -8.27
CA LEU A 39 7.26 0.27 -8.30
C LEU A 39 7.84 -1.09 -8.70
N PRO A 40 7.47 -2.22 -8.09
CA PRO A 40 7.77 -3.52 -8.66
C PRO A 40 6.95 -3.61 -9.96
N MET A 41 7.62 -3.46 -11.09
CA MET A 41 7.07 -3.77 -12.39
C MET A 41 6.95 -5.28 -12.47
N GLY A 42 5.74 -5.80 -12.31
CA GLY A 42 5.37 -7.05 -12.93
C GLY A 42 5.60 -6.91 -14.44
N ASP A 43 6.49 -7.72 -14.94
CA ASP A 43 6.80 -7.82 -16.36
C ASP A 43 5.58 -8.34 -17.12
N LYS A 44 5.33 -7.77 -18.31
CA LYS A 44 4.39 -8.16 -19.37
C LYS A 44 3.04 -7.42 -19.40
N ASP A 45 3.07 -6.28 -20.10
CA ASP A 45 2.16 -6.08 -21.23
C ASP A 45 2.72 -4.98 -22.15
N LYS A 46 3.53 -5.43 -23.11
CA LYS A 46 3.81 -4.68 -24.33
C LYS A 46 2.57 -4.83 -25.21
N ASN A 47 1.88 -3.72 -25.44
CA ASN A 47 0.78 -3.47 -26.39
C ASN A 47 -0.57 -3.14 -25.75
N VAL A 48 -0.58 -2.12 -24.87
CA VAL A 48 -1.73 -1.22 -24.79
C VAL A 48 -1.18 0.17 -25.11
N GLU A 49 -1.33 0.62 -26.32
CA GLU A 49 -1.21 2.06 -26.61
C GLU A 49 -2.20 2.76 -25.68
N PRO A 50 -1.74 3.73 -24.85
CA PRO A 50 -2.67 4.58 -24.13
C PRO A 50 -3.53 5.26 -25.20
N ARG A 51 -4.85 5.08 -25.14
CA ARG A 51 -5.78 5.90 -25.92
C ARG A 51 -5.50 7.35 -25.52
N ARG A 52 -4.68 8.01 -26.31
CA ARG A 52 -4.51 9.46 -26.28
C ARG A 52 -5.87 10.03 -26.67
N SER A 53 -6.59 10.60 -25.71
CA SER A 53 -7.56 11.64 -26.05
C SER A 53 -6.80 12.67 -26.91
N PRO A 54 -7.39 13.18 -28.00
CA PRO A 54 -6.73 14.21 -28.77
C PRO A 54 -6.45 15.38 -27.82
N LEU A 55 -5.17 15.57 -27.46
CA LEU A 55 -4.70 16.75 -26.75
C LEU A 55 -5.13 17.94 -27.60
N ARG A 56 -6.06 18.75 -27.11
CA ARG A 56 -6.17 20.14 -27.60
C ARG A 56 -4.77 20.67 -27.51
N ALA A 57 -4.28 21.29 -28.58
CA ALA A 57 -3.04 22.04 -28.56
C ALA A 57 -3.14 23.05 -27.42
N SER A 58 -2.56 22.73 -26.26
CA SER A 58 -2.41 23.67 -25.16
C SER A 58 -1.33 24.64 -25.60
N GLU A 59 -1.59 25.94 -25.44
CA GLU A 59 -0.51 26.91 -25.62
C GLU A 59 0.67 26.50 -24.73
N PRO A 60 1.93 26.60 -25.21
CA PRO A 60 3.09 26.32 -24.38
C PRO A 60 3.01 27.21 -23.14
N GLY A 61 3.05 26.57 -21.94
CA GLY A 61 2.96 27.31 -20.68
C GLY A 61 4.09 28.34 -20.57
N VAL A 62 3.76 29.56 -20.17
CA VAL A 62 4.72 30.66 -20.03
C VAL A 62 4.72 31.14 -18.59
N ILE A 63 5.90 31.20 -17.97
CA ILE A 63 6.13 31.81 -16.65
C ILE A 63 7.08 32.99 -16.83
N THR A 64 6.71 34.12 -16.29
CA THR A 64 7.57 35.32 -16.27
C THR A 64 7.92 35.68 -14.83
N MET A 65 9.19 35.92 -14.54
CA MET A 65 9.63 36.40 -13.23
C MET A 65 10.45 37.68 -13.33
N GLU A 66 10.38 38.50 -12.27
CA GLU A 66 11.23 39.64 -12.02
C GLU A 66 12.10 39.38 -10.80
N HIS A 67 13.34 39.81 -10.80
CA HIS A 67 14.31 39.53 -9.76
C HIS A 67 15.32 40.68 -9.56
N ASN A 68 15.93 40.71 -8.36
CA ASN A 68 16.98 41.67 -7.97
C ASN A 68 18.38 41.03 -7.97
N LYS A 69 18.58 39.83 -8.57
CA LYS A 69 19.92 39.25 -8.72
C LYS A 69 20.77 40.16 -9.62
N PRO A 70 22.01 40.49 -9.23
CA PRO A 70 22.94 41.21 -10.10
C PRO A 70 23.18 40.45 -11.41
N LYS A 71 23.21 41.19 -12.52
CA LYS A 71 23.51 40.65 -13.85
C LYS A 71 24.85 39.89 -13.86
N GLY A 72 24.88 38.74 -14.52
CA GLY A 72 26.06 37.91 -14.61
C GLY A 72 26.34 37.02 -13.38
N GLN A 73 25.53 37.08 -12.31
CA GLN A 73 25.60 36.10 -11.23
C GLN A 73 24.97 34.79 -11.67
N THR A 74 25.67 33.69 -11.33
CA THR A 74 25.20 32.34 -11.60
C THR A 74 24.05 32.00 -10.66
N VAL A 75 23.00 31.41 -11.21
CA VAL A 75 21.83 30.87 -10.51
C VAL A 75 21.61 29.41 -10.94
N VAL A 76 20.95 28.65 -10.08
CA VAL A 76 20.56 27.29 -10.36
C VAL A 76 19.09 27.27 -10.73
N ILE A 77 18.78 26.75 -11.92
CA ILE A 77 17.41 26.63 -12.40
C ILE A 77 17.18 25.17 -12.83
N ALA A 78 16.04 24.63 -12.46
CA ALA A 78 15.53 23.41 -13.05
C ALA A 78 14.12 23.67 -13.59
N ALA A 79 13.85 23.20 -14.79
CA ALA A 79 12.53 23.26 -15.39
C ALA A 79 12.31 22.01 -16.24
N SER A 80 11.11 21.48 -16.26
CA SER A 80 10.82 20.28 -17.08
C SER A 80 9.46 20.36 -17.76
N ILE A 81 9.38 19.66 -18.88
CA ILE A 81 8.17 19.29 -19.60
C ILE A 81 7.76 17.86 -19.21
N PRO A 82 6.60 17.33 -19.64
CA PRO A 82 6.23 15.94 -19.41
C PRO A 82 7.39 15.00 -19.83
N ASP A 83 7.60 13.91 -19.06
CA ASP A 83 8.72 12.98 -19.15
C ASP A 83 10.07 13.45 -18.54
N GLY A 84 10.07 14.58 -17.84
CA GLY A 84 11.23 15.06 -17.07
C GLY A 84 12.41 15.58 -17.91
N GLN A 85 12.19 15.89 -19.19
CA GLN A 85 13.24 16.43 -20.08
C GLN A 85 13.35 17.94 -19.95
N MET A 86 14.56 18.45 -19.82
CA MET A 86 14.85 19.90 -19.77
C MET A 86 15.07 20.53 -21.16
N ASP A 87 15.37 19.70 -22.17
CA ASP A 87 15.79 20.19 -23.51
C ASP A 87 14.65 20.86 -24.31
N GLY A 88 13.42 20.74 -23.84
CA GLY A 88 12.26 21.38 -24.47
C GLY A 88 11.82 22.70 -23.82
N VAL A 89 12.56 23.24 -22.85
CA VAL A 89 12.21 24.49 -22.16
C VAL A 89 13.03 25.64 -22.73
N GLU A 90 12.37 26.68 -23.24
CA GLU A 90 13.01 27.92 -23.71
C GLU A 90 13.17 28.89 -22.55
N PHE A 91 14.33 29.48 -22.43
CA PHE A 91 14.68 30.53 -21.46
C PHE A 91 15.04 31.82 -22.19
N ASP A 92 14.25 32.86 -21.99
CA ASP A 92 14.54 34.17 -22.53
C ASP A 92 15.22 35.04 -21.47
N HIS A 93 16.21 35.82 -21.87
CA HIS A 93 17.01 36.73 -21.03
C HIS A 93 17.89 36.05 -19.97
N SER A 94 18.33 34.80 -20.25
CA SER A 94 19.37 34.14 -19.49
C SER A 94 20.44 33.54 -20.41
N GLU A 95 21.70 33.52 -19.95
CA GLU A 95 22.80 32.86 -20.62
C GLU A 95 23.15 31.58 -19.86
N TRP A 96 23.33 30.48 -20.58
CA TRP A 96 23.77 29.22 -20.04
C TRP A 96 25.26 29.32 -19.59
N ASP A 97 25.55 28.88 -18.38
CA ASP A 97 26.93 28.69 -17.89
C ASP A 97 27.30 27.22 -18.15
N GLU A 98 28.35 26.94 -18.92
CA GLU A 98 28.71 25.56 -19.42
C GLU A 98 29.03 24.53 -18.32
N TYR A 99 28.81 24.85 -17.06
CA TYR A 99 29.14 23.97 -15.93
C TYR A 99 27.96 23.05 -15.57
N HIS A 100 28.13 21.73 -15.79
CA HIS A 100 27.18 20.70 -15.40
C HIS A 100 27.65 19.92 -14.19
N VAL A 101 26.83 19.81 -13.14
CA VAL A 101 26.99 18.82 -12.08
C VAL A 101 25.65 18.12 -11.87
N ASN A 102 25.59 16.82 -12.15
CA ASN A 102 24.44 15.96 -11.88
C ASN A 102 23.09 16.50 -12.41
N GLU A 103 22.98 16.79 -13.70
CA GLU A 103 21.75 17.26 -14.36
C GLU A 103 21.23 18.63 -13.87
N THR A 104 21.95 19.32 -13.01
CA THR A 104 21.62 20.69 -12.58
C THR A 104 22.21 21.67 -13.56
N ARG A 105 21.41 22.60 -14.07
CA ARG A 105 21.84 23.62 -15.02
C ARG A 105 22.08 24.94 -14.31
N TYR A 106 23.17 25.57 -14.66
CA TYR A 106 23.57 26.88 -14.15
C TYR A 106 23.33 27.95 -15.22
N TYR A 107 22.74 29.05 -14.82
CA TYR A 107 22.39 30.15 -15.71
C TYR A 107 22.91 31.48 -15.15
N LYS A 108 23.12 32.44 -16.02
CA LYS A 108 23.38 33.85 -15.66
C LYS A 108 22.26 34.73 -16.20
N PHE A 109 21.61 35.48 -15.34
CA PHE A 109 20.58 36.38 -15.77
C PHE A 109 21.18 37.59 -16.50
N THR A 110 20.65 37.90 -17.68
CA THR A 110 21.06 39.04 -18.50
C THR A 110 20.10 40.22 -18.40
N SER A 111 18.92 40.02 -17.81
CA SER A 111 17.88 41.01 -17.58
C SER A 111 17.28 40.84 -16.20
N ASP A 112 16.64 41.85 -15.67
CA ASP A 112 15.89 41.85 -14.41
C ASP A 112 14.55 41.10 -14.55
N LYS A 113 14.19 40.75 -15.79
CA LYS A 113 13.00 39.97 -16.13
C LYS A 113 13.40 38.78 -16.98
N VAL A 114 12.94 37.58 -16.58
CA VAL A 114 13.22 36.31 -17.24
C VAL A 114 11.92 35.59 -17.55
N THR A 115 11.87 34.95 -18.69
CA THR A 115 10.70 34.18 -19.14
C THR A 115 11.10 32.71 -19.38
N PHE A 116 10.30 31.81 -18.87
CA PHE A 116 10.39 30.38 -19.10
C PHE A 116 9.19 29.95 -19.96
N LYS A 117 9.44 29.18 -21.01
CA LYS A 117 8.39 28.75 -21.92
C LYS A 117 8.57 27.27 -22.21
N GLY A 118 7.50 26.50 -22.15
CA GLY A 118 7.47 25.13 -22.64
C GLY A 118 7.65 25.08 -24.15
N SER A 119 7.90 23.89 -24.70
CA SER A 119 7.94 23.69 -26.16
C SER A 119 6.54 23.76 -26.78
N ASP A 120 6.47 23.98 -28.09
CA ASP A 120 5.20 23.98 -28.83
C ASP A 120 4.47 22.62 -28.77
N THR A 121 5.17 21.55 -28.37
CA THR A 121 4.63 20.19 -28.26
C THR A 121 4.27 19.83 -26.81
N TYR A 122 5.00 20.36 -25.82
CA TYR A 122 4.87 19.98 -24.42
C TYR A 122 4.84 21.20 -23.50
N PRO A 123 3.84 21.32 -22.64
CA PRO A 123 3.75 22.42 -21.69
C PRO A 123 4.81 22.32 -20.59
N LEU A 124 5.17 23.44 -19.98
CA LEU A 124 6.02 23.48 -18.79
C LEU A 124 5.25 22.90 -17.59
N THR A 125 5.79 21.86 -16.96
CA THR A 125 5.14 21.16 -15.84
C THR A 125 5.84 21.31 -14.51
N MET A 126 7.12 21.69 -14.51
CA MET A 126 7.89 21.91 -13.29
C MET A 126 8.83 23.12 -13.45
N LEU A 127 8.92 23.94 -12.40
CA LEU A 127 9.89 25.02 -12.30
C LEU A 127 10.50 25.07 -10.89
N SER A 128 11.84 25.10 -10.83
CA SER A 128 12.61 25.38 -9.62
C SER A 128 13.53 26.58 -9.86
N VAL A 129 13.29 27.65 -9.09
CA VAL A 129 14.04 28.94 -9.14
C VAL A 129 14.32 29.40 -7.72
N GLU A 130 15.01 28.56 -6.98
CA GLU A 130 15.36 28.81 -5.59
C GLU A 130 16.53 29.78 -5.47
N ASN A 131 16.51 30.61 -4.42
CA ASN A 131 17.58 31.57 -4.15
C ASN A 131 17.90 32.50 -5.34
N CYS A 132 16.90 32.89 -6.11
CA CYS A 132 17.02 33.72 -7.30
C CYS A 132 16.70 35.21 -7.06
N ALA A 133 16.47 35.62 -5.79
CA ALA A 133 16.05 36.96 -5.39
C ALA A 133 14.80 37.46 -6.17
N ILE A 134 13.83 36.54 -6.34
CA ILE A 134 12.58 36.80 -7.05
C ILE A 134 11.78 37.85 -6.27
N THR A 135 11.28 38.84 -6.98
CA THR A 135 10.38 39.89 -6.46
C THR A 135 8.95 39.68 -6.93
N LYS A 136 8.78 39.11 -8.12
CA LYS A 136 7.49 38.85 -8.73
C LYS A 136 7.58 37.64 -9.66
N ILE A 137 6.52 36.82 -9.69
CA ILE A 137 6.39 35.71 -10.63
C ILE A 137 4.93 35.63 -11.11
N ASP A 138 4.74 35.46 -12.42
CA ASP A 138 3.43 35.29 -13.05
C ASP A 138 3.30 33.85 -13.54
N LEU A 139 2.43 33.08 -12.91
CA LEU A 139 2.11 31.67 -13.18
C LEU A 139 0.83 31.52 -14.02
N THR A 140 0.09 32.61 -14.25
CA THR A 140 -1.29 32.53 -14.80
C THR A 140 -1.37 32.00 -16.23
N LYS A 141 -0.25 32.03 -16.96
CA LYS A 141 -0.14 31.52 -18.34
C LYS A 141 0.48 30.12 -18.41
N CYS A 142 0.56 29.41 -17.28
CA CYS A 142 1.12 28.07 -17.21
C CYS A 142 0.15 27.11 -16.48
N PRO A 143 -1.02 26.79 -17.06
CA PRO A 143 -2.06 26.02 -16.39
C PRO A 143 -1.66 24.56 -16.08
N GLU A 144 -0.72 23.99 -16.85
CA GLU A 144 -0.23 22.62 -16.69
C GLU A 144 0.89 22.49 -15.65
N LEU A 145 1.25 23.59 -14.96
CA LEU A 145 2.30 23.55 -13.93
C LEU A 145 1.87 22.68 -12.76
N ALA A 146 2.62 21.62 -12.53
CA ALA A 146 2.36 20.62 -11.49
C ALA A 146 3.31 20.77 -10.27
N GLU A 147 4.52 21.27 -10.48
CA GLU A 147 5.50 21.42 -9.42
C GLU A 147 6.19 22.78 -9.47
N LEU A 148 6.24 23.47 -8.33
CA LEU A 148 6.88 24.77 -8.19
C LEU A 148 7.77 24.80 -6.95
N TYR A 149 9.06 25.13 -7.12
CA TYR A 149 10.05 25.31 -6.05
C TYR A 149 10.68 26.70 -6.16
N ILE A 150 10.34 27.58 -5.21
CA ILE A 150 10.76 28.98 -5.15
C ILE A 150 11.30 29.38 -3.79
N ASN A 151 11.88 28.43 -3.05
CA ASN A 151 12.44 28.68 -1.73
C ASN A 151 13.54 29.77 -1.75
N ASN A 152 13.78 30.41 -0.62
CA ASN A 152 14.82 31.44 -0.45
C ASN A 152 14.68 32.65 -1.39
N ASN A 153 13.45 33.14 -1.53
CA ASN A 153 13.16 34.38 -2.25
C ASN A 153 12.41 35.39 -1.32
N PRO A 154 13.10 36.01 -0.35
CA PRO A 154 12.45 36.77 0.73
C PRO A 154 11.75 38.06 0.26
N GLU A 155 12.04 38.51 -0.94
CA GLU A 155 11.37 39.69 -1.53
C GLU A 155 10.08 39.36 -2.26
N LEU A 156 9.78 38.06 -2.49
CA LEU A 156 8.54 37.62 -3.11
C LEU A 156 7.38 37.74 -2.11
N LYS A 157 6.40 38.60 -2.43
CA LYS A 157 5.29 38.95 -1.52
C LYS A 157 3.95 38.34 -1.92
N GLU A 158 3.78 37.93 -3.17
CA GLU A 158 2.51 37.46 -3.73
C GLU A 158 2.71 36.24 -4.63
N LEU A 159 1.74 35.35 -4.61
CA LEU A 159 1.61 34.19 -5.51
C LEU A 159 0.15 34.00 -5.88
N ASP A 160 -0.11 33.82 -7.17
CA ASP A 160 -1.43 33.53 -7.71
C ASP A 160 -1.44 32.16 -8.39
N PHE A 161 -2.14 31.20 -7.79
CA PHE A 161 -2.35 29.86 -8.31
C PHE A 161 -3.72 29.67 -9.00
N SER A 162 -4.48 30.74 -9.23
CA SER A 162 -5.86 30.67 -9.73
C SER A 162 -6.02 29.97 -11.08
N LYS A 163 -4.93 29.79 -11.83
CA LYS A 163 -4.89 29.12 -13.14
C LYS A 163 -4.12 27.81 -13.15
N ASN A 164 -3.61 27.34 -12.02
CA ASN A 164 -2.71 26.18 -11.93
C ASN A 164 -3.39 24.97 -11.27
N ALA A 165 -4.52 24.52 -11.83
CA ALA A 165 -5.33 23.43 -11.27
C ALA A 165 -4.60 22.07 -11.19
N GLU A 166 -3.53 21.89 -12.00
CA GLU A 166 -2.74 20.65 -12.04
C GLU A 166 -1.63 20.60 -10.97
N MET A 167 -1.54 21.63 -10.10
CA MET A 167 -0.52 21.71 -9.06
C MET A 167 -0.55 20.51 -8.12
N LYS A 168 0.60 19.88 -7.93
CA LYS A 168 0.82 18.71 -7.05
C LYS A 168 1.76 19.02 -5.89
N THR A 169 2.77 19.88 -6.14
CA THR A 169 3.79 20.19 -5.13
C THR A 169 4.14 21.69 -5.18
N ILE A 170 4.17 22.30 -3.98
CA ILE A 170 4.61 23.71 -3.81
C ILE A 170 5.70 23.76 -2.74
N GLY A 171 6.85 24.35 -3.08
CA GLY A 171 7.94 24.67 -2.16
C GLY A 171 8.21 26.18 -2.21
N ALA A 172 7.79 26.93 -1.17
CA ALA A 172 7.90 28.39 -1.09
C ALA A 172 8.36 28.87 0.30
N GLY A 173 9.26 28.13 0.94
CA GLY A 173 9.87 28.50 2.22
C GLY A 173 10.88 29.63 2.08
N PHE A 174 11.12 30.37 3.17
CA PHE A 174 11.97 31.58 3.19
C PHE A 174 11.58 32.63 2.14
N THR A 175 10.27 32.79 1.94
CA THR A 175 9.70 33.87 1.10
C THR A 175 9.12 34.96 1.98
N GLY A 176 8.81 36.10 1.35
CA GLY A 176 8.17 37.23 2.03
C GLY A 176 6.63 37.22 1.95
N LEU A 177 6.02 36.06 1.64
CA LEU A 177 4.59 35.90 1.54
C LEU A 177 3.91 36.16 2.89
N THR A 178 2.89 37.01 2.90
CA THR A 178 2.06 37.30 4.08
C THR A 178 0.71 36.60 4.03
N SER A 179 0.27 36.25 2.84
CA SER A 179 -0.91 35.41 2.60
C SER A 179 -0.71 34.61 1.31
N VAL A 180 -1.39 33.50 1.19
CA VAL A 180 -1.45 32.70 -0.03
C VAL A 180 -2.81 31.98 -0.11
N ASN A 181 -3.37 31.95 -1.31
CA ASN A 181 -4.59 31.21 -1.62
C ASN A 181 -4.22 30.03 -2.52
N ILE A 182 -4.39 28.83 -2.00
CA ILE A 182 -4.22 27.56 -2.72
C ILE A 182 -5.54 26.78 -2.80
N ALA A 183 -6.66 27.43 -2.51
CA ALA A 183 -7.98 26.80 -2.53
C ALA A 183 -8.30 26.17 -3.89
N ASN A 184 -8.98 25.01 -3.84
CA ASN A 184 -9.40 24.21 -5.00
C ASN A 184 -8.27 23.58 -5.85
N LEU A 185 -7.05 23.57 -5.37
CA LEU A 185 -5.97 22.78 -5.97
C LEU A 185 -6.15 21.30 -5.60
N LYS A 186 -7.08 20.61 -6.28
CA LYS A 186 -7.51 19.25 -5.92
C LYS A 186 -6.42 18.19 -6.02
N ASN A 187 -5.44 18.41 -6.90
CA ASN A 187 -4.31 17.50 -7.12
C ASN A 187 -3.11 17.78 -6.18
N LEU A 188 -3.18 18.87 -5.39
CA LEU A 188 -2.09 19.27 -4.49
C LEU A 188 -1.93 18.24 -3.37
N SER A 189 -0.76 17.62 -3.29
CA SER A 189 -0.40 16.63 -2.28
C SER A 189 0.53 17.18 -1.21
N VAL A 190 1.46 18.05 -1.60
CA VAL A 190 2.48 18.62 -0.72
C VAL A 190 2.54 20.14 -0.90
N ALA A 191 2.43 20.88 0.19
CA ALA A 191 2.65 22.33 0.20
C ALA A 191 3.57 22.74 1.36
N SER A 192 4.64 23.44 1.05
CA SER A 192 5.57 23.99 2.03
C SER A 192 5.66 25.50 1.87
N PHE A 193 5.26 26.23 2.91
CA PHE A 193 5.43 27.67 3.07
C PHE A 193 6.22 27.97 4.35
N ALA A 194 7.11 27.08 4.74
CA ALA A 194 7.83 27.12 6.00
C ALA A 194 9.34 27.31 5.78
N PRO A 195 9.94 28.27 6.47
CA PRO A 195 9.30 29.43 7.10
C PRO A 195 8.94 30.52 6.06
N ALA A 196 7.95 31.37 6.38
CA ALA A 196 7.61 32.56 5.62
C ALA A 196 7.07 33.65 6.59
N ALA A 197 6.21 34.55 6.09
CA ALA A 197 5.59 35.55 6.93
C ALA A 197 4.05 35.43 6.96
N LEU A 198 3.51 34.25 6.62
CA LEU A 198 2.08 34.03 6.46
C LEU A 198 1.32 34.32 7.76
N GLU A 199 0.30 35.11 7.64
CA GLU A 199 -0.71 35.35 8.66
C GLU A 199 -1.98 34.51 8.44
N GLY A 200 -2.09 33.82 7.31
CA GLY A 200 -3.18 32.91 6.96
C GLY A 200 -2.94 32.23 5.63
N ILE A 201 -3.64 31.12 5.43
CA ILE A 201 -3.62 30.33 4.20
C ILE A 201 -5.01 29.73 3.99
N ASP A 202 -5.48 29.67 2.75
CA ASP A 202 -6.73 29.01 2.39
C ASP A 202 -6.42 27.69 1.66
N VAL A 203 -6.82 26.57 2.28
CA VAL A 203 -6.62 25.20 1.77
C VAL A 203 -7.95 24.53 1.41
N THR A 204 -9.04 25.30 1.35
CA THR A 204 -10.39 24.79 1.04
C THR A 204 -10.39 24.07 -0.31
N GLY A 205 -10.94 22.86 -0.37
CA GLY A 205 -11.05 22.08 -1.61
C GLY A 205 -9.73 21.48 -2.12
N CYS A 206 -8.66 21.46 -1.31
CA CYS A 206 -7.41 20.75 -1.60
C CYS A 206 -7.54 19.25 -1.23
N ASP A 207 -8.44 18.51 -1.90
CA ASP A 207 -8.79 17.14 -1.53
C ASP A 207 -7.61 16.15 -1.54
N GLY A 208 -6.59 16.41 -2.37
CA GLY A 208 -5.36 15.62 -2.45
C GLY A 208 -4.33 15.91 -1.37
N LEU A 209 -4.48 17.01 -0.60
CA LEU A 209 -3.46 17.48 0.32
C LEU A 209 -3.19 16.48 1.44
N ARG A 210 -1.91 16.17 1.65
CA ARG A 210 -1.44 15.22 2.66
C ARG A 210 -0.35 15.78 3.55
N PHE A 211 0.52 16.63 3.01
CA PHE A 211 1.61 17.26 3.77
C PHE A 211 1.54 18.77 3.61
N LEU A 212 1.42 19.46 4.76
CA LEU A 212 1.37 20.92 4.81
C LEU A 212 2.39 21.43 5.83
N LEU A 213 3.41 22.18 5.38
CA LEU A 213 4.49 22.71 6.22
C LEU A 213 4.30 24.21 6.40
N LEU A 214 4.08 24.63 7.64
CA LEU A 214 3.75 26.01 8.02
C LEU A 214 4.56 26.56 9.20
N PHE A 215 5.50 25.82 9.79
CA PHE A 215 6.32 26.33 10.89
C PHE A 215 7.08 27.61 10.48
N GLY A 216 7.39 28.49 11.45
CA GLY A 216 8.06 29.76 11.20
C GLY A 216 7.18 30.80 10.47
N ASN A 217 5.87 30.74 10.65
CA ASN A 217 4.90 31.72 10.14
C ASN A 217 4.26 32.51 11.29
N LYS A 218 3.12 33.18 11.03
CA LYS A 218 2.41 34.05 12.00
C LYS A 218 0.92 33.77 12.07
N ILE A 219 0.50 32.55 11.76
CA ILE A 219 -0.90 32.13 11.74
C ILE A 219 -1.37 31.91 13.18
N LYS A 220 -2.43 32.58 13.61
CA LYS A 220 -2.96 32.50 14.98
C LYS A 220 -4.44 32.84 15.08
N GLY A 221 -5.05 32.50 16.25
CA GLY A 221 -6.45 32.79 16.55
C GLY A 221 -7.40 32.20 15.50
N GLU A 222 -8.42 32.96 15.09
CA GLU A 222 -9.44 32.50 14.14
C GLU A 222 -8.85 32.01 12.82
N LYS A 223 -7.72 32.56 12.37
CA LYS A 223 -7.05 32.11 11.14
C LYS A 223 -6.45 30.70 11.27
N MET A 224 -5.93 30.34 12.45
CA MET A 224 -5.45 28.98 12.74
C MET A 224 -6.63 28.01 12.82
N THR A 225 -7.67 28.36 13.54
CA THR A 225 -8.90 27.56 13.67
C THR A 225 -9.56 27.35 12.28
N LYS A 226 -9.62 28.41 11.44
CA LYS A 226 -10.11 28.27 10.08
C LYS A 226 -9.28 27.29 9.27
N LEU A 227 -7.95 27.42 9.30
CA LEU A 227 -7.04 26.49 8.61
C LEU A 227 -7.34 25.04 8.99
N MET A 228 -7.47 24.71 10.28
CA MET A 228 -7.76 23.34 10.75
C MET A 228 -9.14 22.86 10.28
N ASN A 229 -10.12 23.76 10.23
CA ASN A 229 -11.45 23.45 9.68
C ASN A 229 -11.44 23.24 8.16
N ASP A 230 -10.55 23.89 7.43
CA ASP A 230 -10.47 23.80 5.97
C ASP A 230 -9.62 22.60 5.48
N LEU A 231 -8.84 21.97 6.36
CA LEU A 231 -8.12 20.74 6.00
C LEU A 231 -9.09 19.69 5.45
N PRO A 232 -8.75 18.97 4.36
CA PRO A 232 -9.60 17.92 3.80
C PRO A 232 -9.83 16.80 4.81
N ASP A 233 -11.03 16.21 4.78
CA ASP A 233 -11.36 15.05 5.61
C ASP A 233 -10.73 13.80 5.01
N ARG A 234 -9.84 13.16 5.79
CA ARG A 234 -9.07 11.97 5.41
C ARG A 234 -9.57 10.70 6.11
N ASN A 235 -10.73 10.71 6.74
CA ASN A 235 -11.34 9.51 7.34
C ASN A 235 -11.96 8.55 6.30
N LYS A 236 -11.78 8.79 5.02
CA LYS A 236 -12.30 7.94 3.93
C LYS A 236 -11.42 6.70 3.77
N ASP A 237 -12.05 5.57 3.46
CA ASP A 237 -11.36 4.30 3.24
C ASP A 237 -10.20 4.42 2.24
N GLY A 238 -9.06 3.87 2.62
CA GLY A 238 -7.84 3.87 1.81
C GLY A 238 -7.06 5.19 1.82
N MET A 239 -7.49 6.22 2.54
CA MET A 239 -6.71 7.46 2.69
C MET A 239 -5.71 7.34 3.84
N GLU A 240 -4.46 7.67 3.56
CA GLU A 240 -3.43 7.78 4.59
C GLU A 240 -3.62 9.07 5.40
N GLU A 241 -3.17 9.04 6.66
CA GLU A 241 -3.18 10.19 7.58
C GLU A 241 -2.46 11.40 6.97
N GLY A 242 -3.01 12.61 7.16
CA GLY A 242 -2.39 13.87 6.76
C GLY A 242 -1.50 14.43 7.87
N TRP A 243 -0.45 15.16 7.49
CA TRP A 243 0.45 15.82 8.46
C TRP A 243 0.52 17.32 8.19
N VAL A 244 0.29 18.11 9.25
CA VAL A 244 0.49 19.55 9.22
C VAL A 244 1.57 19.95 10.23
N PHE A 245 2.66 20.55 9.73
CA PHE A 245 3.81 20.97 10.53
C PHE A 245 3.61 22.43 10.94
N ILE A 246 3.36 22.67 12.21
CA ILE A 246 2.87 23.96 12.71
C ILE A 246 3.96 24.77 13.39
N THR A 247 4.90 24.13 14.09
CA THR A 247 5.89 24.85 14.92
C THR A 247 7.29 24.28 14.76
N GLY A 248 8.29 25.10 15.02
CA GLY A 248 9.70 24.74 15.06
C GLY A 248 10.47 25.61 16.04
N ASP A 249 11.65 25.18 16.41
CA ASP A 249 12.55 25.86 17.35
C ASP A 249 13.89 26.27 16.72
N ASN A 250 13.98 26.25 15.40
CA ASN A 250 15.20 26.55 14.66
C ASN A 250 15.56 28.04 14.76
N PRO A 251 16.78 28.40 15.22
CA PRO A 251 17.18 29.79 15.41
C PRO A 251 17.27 30.64 14.12
N LYS A 252 17.14 30.03 12.95
CA LYS A 252 17.16 30.75 11.66
C LYS A 252 15.88 31.52 11.35
N TYR A 253 14.80 31.29 12.08
CA TYR A 253 13.54 32.02 11.92
C TYR A 253 12.86 32.24 13.27
N THR A 254 11.87 33.11 13.30
CA THR A 254 11.04 33.32 14.49
C THR A 254 9.72 32.59 14.30
N GLU A 255 9.40 31.67 15.22
CA GLU A 255 8.09 31.04 15.24
C GLU A 255 7.04 32.02 15.77
N GLY A 256 6.01 32.24 14.98
CA GLY A 256 4.92 33.16 15.31
C GLY A 256 3.54 32.52 15.21
N ASN A 257 3.48 31.24 14.83
CA ASN A 257 2.22 30.51 14.86
C ASN A 257 1.75 30.27 16.29
N VAL A 258 0.43 30.33 16.46
CA VAL A 258 -0.24 29.95 17.70
C VAL A 258 -1.34 28.95 17.34
N CYS A 259 -1.12 27.71 17.71
CA CYS A 259 -2.07 26.61 17.51
C CYS A 259 -2.40 26.02 18.90
N LEU A 260 -3.66 26.08 19.28
CA LEU A 260 -4.13 25.64 20.58
C LEU A 260 -4.55 24.16 20.55
N VAL A 261 -4.74 23.54 21.72
CA VAL A 261 -5.28 22.18 21.87
C VAL A 261 -6.61 22.02 21.12
N SER A 262 -7.46 23.06 21.13
CA SER A 262 -8.73 23.05 20.39
C SER A 262 -8.53 22.94 18.87
N ASP A 263 -7.51 23.59 18.33
CA ASP A 263 -7.17 23.54 16.89
C ASP A 263 -6.61 22.16 16.50
N VAL A 264 -5.73 21.61 17.35
CA VAL A 264 -5.19 20.25 17.19
C VAL A 264 -6.33 19.22 17.14
N LYS A 265 -7.32 19.33 18.04
CA LYS A 265 -8.49 18.44 18.05
C LYS A 265 -9.34 18.53 16.77
N ILE A 266 -9.45 19.71 16.16
CA ILE A 266 -10.15 19.87 14.88
C ILE A 266 -9.41 19.11 13.76
N ALA A 267 -8.10 19.29 13.66
CA ALA A 267 -7.27 18.58 12.68
C ALA A 267 -7.38 17.05 12.86
N ARG A 268 -7.31 16.59 14.11
CA ARG A 268 -7.35 15.15 14.44
C ARG A 268 -8.67 14.49 14.05
N LYS A 269 -9.81 15.17 14.26
CA LYS A 269 -11.12 14.68 13.82
C LYS A 269 -11.22 14.42 12.32
N LYS A 270 -10.33 15.00 11.53
CA LYS A 270 -10.23 14.84 10.08
C LYS A 270 -9.08 13.92 9.64
N HIS A 271 -8.51 13.17 10.57
CA HIS A 271 -7.37 12.27 10.35
C HIS A 271 -6.11 13.00 9.92
N TRP A 272 -5.80 14.13 10.62
CA TRP A 272 -4.57 14.89 10.47
C TRP A 272 -3.78 14.91 11.76
N ARG A 273 -2.46 14.73 11.68
CA ARG A 273 -1.53 14.98 12.80
C ARG A 273 -0.90 16.36 12.67
N THR A 274 -0.95 17.10 13.76
CA THR A 274 -0.16 18.30 13.94
C THR A 274 1.23 17.91 14.42
N LYS A 275 2.27 18.47 13.77
CA LYS A 275 3.67 18.11 13.99
C LYS A 275 4.53 19.35 14.24
N THR A 276 5.65 19.13 14.93
CA THR A 276 6.77 20.07 15.00
C THR A 276 7.67 19.90 13.76
N GLU A 277 8.60 20.84 13.52
CA GLU A 277 9.61 20.75 12.44
C GLU A 277 10.43 19.46 12.52
N ASP A 278 10.78 19.02 13.73
CA ASP A 278 11.51 17.78 14.01
C ASP A 278 10.59 16.54 14.06
N ARG A 279 9.35 16.67 13.56
CA ARG A 279 8.34 15.59 13.35
C ARG A 279 7.70 15.00 14.59
N LYS A 280 7.96 15.55 15.78
CA LYS A 280 7.24 15.16 16.99
C LYS A 280 5.78 15.58 16.91
N ASP A 281 4.90 14.86 17.61
CA ASP A 281 3.51 15.26 17.73
C ASP A 281 3.39 16.58 18.49
N TYR A 282 2.74 17.55 17.87
CA TYR A 282 2.43 18.83 18.49
C TYR A 282 1.02 18.79 19.07
N LYS A 283 0.90 19.06 20.37
CA LYS A 283 -0.35 18.90 21.11
C LYS A 283 -1.12 20.20 21.36
N GLY A 284 -0.56 21.32 20.99
CA GLY A 284 -1.11 22.66 21.23
C GLY A 284 -0.24 23.47 22.18
N GLN A 285 -0.23 24.79 22.03
CA GLN A 285 0.60 25.70 22.84
C GLN A 285 0.14 25.78 24.30
N ASP A 286 -1.16 25.61 24.55
CA ASP A 286 -1.80 25.60 25.86
C ASP A 286 -1.94 24.18 26.45
N TYR A 287 -1.22 23.23 25.86
CA TYR A 287 -1.26 21.85 26.26
C TYR A 287 -0.58 21.63 27.61
N VAL A 288 -1.29 20.99 28.51
CA VAL A 288 -0.76 20.54 29.81
C VAL A 288 -0.82 19.02 29.84
N PRO A 289 0.33 18.32 29.88
CA PRO A 289 0.36 16.87 30.00
C PRO A 289 -0.47 16.36 31.17
N SER A 290 -1.29 15.35 30.93
CA SER A 290 -2.06 14.66 31.95
C SER A 290 -1.94 13.17 31.74
N TYR A 291 -1.21 12.49 32.61
CA TYR A 291 -1.04 11.03 32.55
C TYR A 291 -1.95 10.39 33.58
N THR A 292 -2.51 9.23 33.24
CA THR A 292 -3.15 8.32 34.18
C THR A 292 -2.10 7.39 34.78
N GLU A 293 -2.46 6.68 35.88
CA GLU A 293 -1.58 5.69 36.52
C GLU A 293 -1.44 4.38 35.74
N ASP A 294 -2.12 4.27 34.58
CA ASP A 294 -2.02 3.09 33.69
C ASP A 294 -0.57 2.88 33.26
N LYS A 295 -0.10 1.63 33.38
CA LYS A 295 1.32 1.33 33.22
C LYS A 295 1.59 0.10 32.40
N ILE A 296 2.58 0.20 31.51
CA ILE A 296 3.21 -0.91 30.81
C ILE A 296 4.68 -0.91 31.15
N THR A 297 5.25 -2.06 31.47
CA THR A 297 6.70 -2.19 31.70
C THR A 297 7.25 -3.36 30.91
N PHE A 298 8.37 -3.15 30.25
CA PHE A 298 9.10 -4.24 29.59
C PHE A 298 10.60 -4.12 29.80
N THR A 299 11.29 -5.25 29.72
CA THR A 299 12.75 -5.32 29.72
C THR A 299 13.21 -5.84 28.36
N THR A 300 14.20 -5.16 27.78
CA THR A 300 14.84 -5.55 26.52
C THR A 300 16.30 -5.97 26.72
N GLU A 301 16.79 -6.82 25.84
CA GLU A 301 18.22 -7.19 25.79
C GLU A 301 19.05 -6.26 24.89
N ILE A 302 18.40 -5.35 24.18
CA ILE A 302 19.11 -4.32 23.40
C ILE A 302 19.92 -3.48 24.39
N PRO A 303 21.24 -3.28 24.16
CA PRO A 303 22.08 -2.52 25.06
C PRO A 303 21.64 -1.06 25.19
N VAL A 304 21.83 -0.49 26.39
CA VAL A 304 21.67 0.95 26.64
C VAL A 304 22.49 1.77 25.64
N ARG A 305 21.97 2.91 25.20
CA ARG A 305 22.49 3.80 24.12
C ARG A 305 22.39 3.23 22.71
N LYS A 306 21.63 2.14 22.53
CA LYS A 306 21.26 1.63 21.21
C LYS A 306 19.83 2.01 20.89
N GLU A 307 19.52 1.98 19.60
CA GLU A 307 18.19 2.25 19.06
C GLU A 307 17.24 1.10 19.34
N ILE A 308 16.01 1.44 19.71
CA ILE A 308 14.87 0.53 19.78
C ILE A 308 13.72 1.14 18.98
N HIS A 309 13.05 0.33 18.19
CA HIS A 309 11.97 0.76 17.31
C HIS A 309 10.62 0.35 17.89
N MET A 310 9.84 1.31 18.36
CA MET A 310 8.53 1.09 18.98
C MET A 310 7.47 1.98 18.33
N ARG A 311 6.21 1.54 18.36
CA ARG A 311 5.09 2.44 18.10
C ARG A 311 4.15 2.43 19.30
N ILE A 312 3.91 3.60 19.83
CA ILE A 312 3.07 3.81 21.01
C ILE A 312 2.05 4.90 20.67
N GLU A 313 0.76 4.60 20.88
CA GLU A 313 -0.29 5.61 20.69
C GLU A 313 -1.25 5.58 21.89
N GLY A 314 -1.57 6.75 22.41
CA GLY A 314 -2.58 6.89 23.45
C GLY A 314 -3.99 6.71 22.92
N VAL A 315 -4.91 6.23 23.73
CA VAL A 315 -6.34 6.16 23.41
C VAL A 315 -6.87 7.59 23.21
N ASP A 316 -7.57 7.84 22.11
CA ASP A 316 -8.12 9.16 21.77
C ASP A 316 -7.07 10.29 21.88
N ASP A 317 -5.82 10.01 21.48
CA ASP A 317 -4.65 10.89 21.61
C ASP A 317 -4.28 11.24 23.06
N ALA A 318 -4.67 10.41 24.03
CA ALA A 318 -4.24 10.56 25.41
C ALA A 318 -2.72 10.57 25.52
N ASP A 319 -2.23 11.33 26.49
CA ASP A 319 -0.80 11.39 26.74
C ASP A 319 -0.28 10.13 27.41
N PHE A 320 0.94 9.85 27.10
CA PHE A 320 1.77 8.87 27.79
C PHE A 320 3.18 9.41 27.98
N ASN A 321 3.87 8.89 28.99
CA ASN A 321 5.27 9.16 29.26
C ASN A 321 6.08 7.88 29.06
N VAL A 322 7.29 7.99 28.52
CA VAL A 322 8.22 6.87 28.34
C VAL A 322 9.46 7.14 29.20
N GLU A 323 9.71 6.26 30.16
CA GLU A 323 10.92 6.23 30.96
C GLU A 323 11.80 5.06 30.53
N GLY A 324 13.12 5.25 30.52
CA GLY A 324 14.07 4.23 30.09
C GLY A 324 14.40 4.26 28.59
N ALA A 325 13.72 5.13 27.82
CA ALA A 325 14.05 5.39 26.43
C ALA A 325 13.70 6.84 26.06
N GLU A 326 14.55 7.47 25.26
CA GLU A 326 14.35 8.83 24.76
C GLU A 326 14.00 8.79 23.29
N PHE A 327 12.93 9.50 22.89
CA PHE A 327 12.55 9.63 21.49
C PHE A 327 13.69 10.26 20.68
N TRP A 328 14.09 9.60 19.59
CA TRP A 328 15.18 10.07 18.72
C TRP A 328 14.64 10.65 17.43
N GLN A 329 13.93 9.85 16.65
CA GLN A 329 13.38 10.30 15.36
C GLN A 329 12.19 9.44 14.91
N TYR A 330 11.46 9.96 13.93
CA TYR A 330 10.34 9.30 13.31
C TYR A 330 10.81 8.37 12.19
N HIS A 331 10.39 7.10 12.23
CA HIS A 331 10.61 6.17 11.14
C HIS A 331 9.27 5.67 10.57
N TYR A 332 9.23 5.33 9.29
CA TYR A 332 8.01 5.09 8.47
C TYR A 332 6.90 4.25 9.13
N ARG A 333 7.23 3.31 10.00
CA ARG A 333 6.25 2.43 10.66
C ARG A 333 6.31 2.45 12.17
N ARG A 334 7.47 2.73 12.75
CA ARG A 334 7.73 2.73 14.18
C ARG A 334 8.68 3.87 14.51
N ASP A 335 8.51 4.48 15.67
CA ASP A 335 9.39 5.54 16.13
C ASP A 335 10.71 4.96 16.62
N GLU A 336 11.79 5.68 16.41
CA GLU A 336 13.11 5.35 16.93
C GLU A 336 13.32 6.03 18.27
N TYR A 337 13.72 5.23 19.26
CA TYR A 337 14.11 5.69 20.60
C TYR A 337 15.53 5.23 20.92
N ILE A 338 16.25 6.02 21.70
CA ILE A 338 17.54 5.64 22.26
C ILE A 338 17.32 5.13 23.70
N LEU A 339 17.71 3.91 23.99
CA LEU A 339 17.59 3.33 25.32
C LEU A 339 18.51 4.04 26.32
N THR A 340 17.92 4.51 27.42
CA THR A 340 18.62 5.03 28.58
C THR A 340 18.66 4.01 29.72
N ASN A 341 17.76 3.01 29.67
CA ASN A 341 17.72 1.85 30.56
C ASN A 341 17.23 0.63 29.77
N GLN A 342 17.59 -0.58 30.18
CA GLN A 342 17.05 -1.81 29.60
C GLN A 342 15.62 -2.08 30.03
N THR A 343 15.18 -1.53 31.15
CA THR A 343 13.76 -1.53 31.54
C THR A 343 13.12 -0.23 31.09
N VAL A 344 12.09 -0.36 30.29
CA VAL A 344 11.28 0.75 29.77
C VAL A 344 9.91 0.71 30.42
N THR A 345 9.46 1.85 30.92
CA THR A 345 8.14 2.02 31.50
C THR A 345 7.36 3.07 30.70
N ILE A 346 6.15 2.71 30.28
CA ILE A 346 5.21 3.61 29.62
C ILE A 346 4.06 3.85 30.59
N THR A 347 3.83 5.11 30.95
CA THR A 347 2.76 5.52 31.88
C THR A 347 1.72 6.33 31.11
N GLY A 348 0.45 5.97 31.21
CA GLY A 348 -0.67 6.61 30.50
C GLY A 348 -1.57 5.60 29.79
N LYS A 349 -2.72 6.07 29.27
CA LYS A 349 -3.68 5.23 28.55
C LYS A 349 -3.18 4.91 27.13
N VAL A 350 -2.46 3.82 27.01
CA VAL A 350 -1.96 3.34 25.72
C VAL A 350 -3.01 2.44 25.06
N GLY A 351 -3.42 2.78 23.83
CA GLY A 351 -4.34 1.98 23.01
C GLY A 351 -3.62 1.12 21.99
N TYR A 352 -2.50 1.59 21.46
CA TYR A 352 -1.70 0.90 20.44
C TYR A 352 -0.26 0.73 20.92
N LEU A 353 0.24 -0.51 20.90
CA LEU A 353 1.62 -0.83 21.25
C LEU A 353 2.20 -1.83 20.25
N ASP A 354 3.27 -1.45 19.54
CA ASP A 354 4.08 -2.32 18.70
C ASP A 354 5.52 -2.36 19.20
N LEU A 355 5.92 -3.55 19.64
CA LEU A 355 7.25 -3.89 20.17
C LEU A 355 7.92 -4.98 19.31
N THR A 356 7.60 -5.07 18.02
CA THR A 356 8.17 -6.09 17.14
C THR A 356 9.70 -5.99 17.08
N GLU A 357 10.41 -7.13 17.20
CA GLU A 357 11.89 -7.22 17.13
C GLU A 357 12.63 -6.41 18.22
N CYS A 358 11.96 -6.10 19.33
CA CYS A 358 12.54 -5.31 20.42
C CYS A 358 13.39 -6.13 21.40
N GLN A 359 13.66 -7.41 21.13
CA GLN A 359 14.42 -8.33 22.00
C GLN A 359 13.90 -8.34 23.43
N ILE A 360 12.55 -8.33 23.58
CA ILE A 360 11.88 -8.29 24.87
C ILE A 360 12.12 -9.58 25.63
N SER A 361 12.60 -9.46 26.88
CA SER A 361 12.77 -10.58 27.80
C SER A 361 11.66 -10.68 28.86
N SER A 362 10.97 -9.58 29.15
CA SER A 362 9.77 -9.57 29.98
C SER A 362 8.84 -8.42 29.55
N LEU A 363 7.53 -8.65 29.60
CA LEU A 363 6.50 -7.68 29.26
C LEU A 363 5.36 -7.78 30.28
N ASP A 364 5.14 -6.70 31.02
CA ASP A 364 4.01 -6.55 31.92
C ASP A 364 3.09 -5.42 31.41
N ILE A 365 1.90 -5.81 30.98
CA ILE A 365 0.84 -4.92 30.49
C ILE A 365 -0.35 -4.87 31.45
N SER A 366 -0.29 -5.56 32.60
CA SER A 366 -1.40 -5.73 33.52
C SER A 366 -1.97 -4.40 34.07
N GLY A 367 -1.12 -3.38 34.15
CA GLY A 367 -1.48 -2.03 34.56
C GLY A 367 -2.18 -1.19 33.50
N ASN A 368 -2.25 -1.62 32.24
CA ASN A 368 -2.93 -0.88 31.17
C ASN A 368 -4.03 -1.73 30.53
N LYS A 369 -5.28 -1.41 30.81
CA LYS A 369 -6.45 -2.14 30.30
C LYS A 369 -7.11 -1.48 29.09
N GLU A 370 -6.48 -0.43 28.60
CA GLU A 370 -6.96 0.36 27.48
C GLU A 370 -6.45 -0.13 26.12
N LEU A 371 -5.52 -1.13 26.11
CA LEU A 371 -4.95 -1.68 24.87
C LEU A 371 -6.05 -2.18 23.93
N GLU A 372 -6.03 -1.66 22.72
CA GLU A 372 -6.82 -2.11 21.57
C GLU A 372 -5.97 -2.93 20.59
N VAL A 373 -4.69 -2.55 20.45
CA VAL A 373 -3.75 -3.23 19.55
C VAL A 373 -2.46 -3.54 20.31
N LEU A 374 -2.09 -4.83 20.33
CA LEU A 374 -0.82 -5.31 20.84
C LEU A 374 -0.09 -6.12 19.78
N ILE A 375 1.08 -5.65 19.37
CA ILE A 375 1.99 -6.33 18.47
C ILE A 375 3.32 -6.50 19.18
N CYS A 376 3.72 -7.73 19.44
CA CYS A 376 5.01 -8.04 20.07
C CYS A 376 5.73 -9.20 19.33
N ALA A 377 5.52 -9.30 18.02
CA ALA A 377 6.14 -10.30 17.17
C ALA A 377 7.69 -10.27 17.25
N ASP A 378 8.33 -11.40 16.93
CA ASP A 378 9.80 -11.53 16.89
C ASP A 378 10.51 -11.23 18.22
N ASN A 379 9.89 -11.62 19.33
CA ASN A 379 10.50 -11.54 20.65
C ASN A 379 10.67 -12.96 21.24
N PRO A 380 11.78 -13.64 20.95
CA PRO A 380 11.95 -15.09 21.22
C PRO A 380 12.04 -15.45 22.71
N LYS A 381 11.98 -14.49 23.62
CA LYS A 381 11.96 -14.71 25.06
C LYS A 381 10.60 -14.47 25.72
N ILE A 382 9.61 -13.94 25.01
CA ILE A 382 8.24 -13.86 25.50
C ILE A 382 7.61 -15.24 25.44
N ASN A 383 7.60 -15.97 26.55
CA ASN A 383 7.05 -17.31 26.66
C ASN A 383 5.67 -17.35 27.34
N SER A 384 5.27 -16.28 27.99
CA SER A 384 3.96 -16.10 28.62
C SER A 384 3.51 -14.65 28.52
N LEU A 385 2.19 -14.44 28.37
CA LEU A 385 1.57 -13.13 28.29
C LEU A 385 0.14 -13.24 28.80
N ASP A 386 -0.22 -12.47 29.84
CA ASP A 386 -1.59 -12.46 30.36
C ASP A 386 -2.43 -11.37 29.68
N LEU A 387 -3.37 -11.82 28.85
CA LEU A 387 -4.32 -10.95 28.13
C LEU A 387 -5.75 -11.05 28.71
N SER A 388 -5.97 -11.83 29.78
CA SER A 388 -7.30 -12.16 30.31
C SER A 388 -8.13 -10.94 30.72
N GLN A 389 -7.47 -9.83 31.05
CA GLN A 389 -8.12 -8.58 31.49
C GLN A 389 -8.22 -7.51 30.39
N HIS A 390 -7.69 -7.78 29.19
CA HIS A 390 -7.63 -6.81 28.08
C HIS A 390 -8.85 -6.93 27.16
N VAL A 391 -10.00 -6.49 27.68
CA VAL A 391 -11.32 -6.67 27.03
C VAL A 391 -11.53 -5.82 25.78
N LYS A 392 -10.69 -4.78 25.56
CA LYS A 392 -10.79 -3.84 24.45
C LYS A 392 -9.94 -4.23 23.22
N LEU A 393 -9.20 -5.34 23.33
CA LEU A 393 -8.32 -5.79 22.24
C LEU A 393 -9.11 -6.04 20.95
N LYS A 394 -8.64 -5.42 19.88
CA LYS A 394 -9.09 -5.58 18.48
C LYS A 394 -8.06 -6.37 17.66
N ARG A 395 -6.76 -6.20 17.95
CA ARG A 395 -5.68 -6.91 17.28
C ARG A 395 -4.62 -7.38 18.27
N VAL A 396 -4.21 -8.64 18.12
CA VAL A 396 -3.08 -9.23 18.82
C VAL A 396 -2.18 -9.94 17.83
N ASP A 397 -0.88 -9.63 17.84
CA ASP A 397 0.15 -10.33 17.09
C ASP A 397 1.31 -10.72 18.01
N VAL A 398 1.48 -12.03 18.20
CA VAL A 398 2.54 -12.65 19.00
C VAL A 398 3.43 -13.57 18.17
N SER A 399 3.44 -13.37 16.86
CA SER A 399 4.18 -14.23 15.93
C SER A 399 5.64 -14.36 16.33
N ARG A 400 6.17 -15.59 16.20
CA ARG A 400 7.56 -15.94 16.56
C ARG A 400 7.94 -15.68 18.02
N CYS A 401 6.93 -15.54 18.90
CA CYS A 401 7.11 -15.62 20.35
C CYS A 401 6.83 -17.07 20.81
N PRO A 402 7.60 -17.66 21.73
CA PRO A 402 7.41 -19.06 22.15
C PRO A 402 6.26 -19.23 23.16
N VAL A 403 5.21 -18.43 23.05
CA VAL A 403 4.01 -18.53 23.89
C VAL A 403 3.29 -19.85 23.63
N THR A 404 2.79 -20.48 24.72
CA THR A 404 2.10 -21.78 24.66
C THR A 404 0.59 -21.65 24.75
N GLU A 405 0.11 -20.60 25.38
CA GLU A 405 -1.31 -20.31 25.58
C GLU A 405 -1.56 -18.81 25.71
N LEU A 406 -2.73 -18.36 25.30
CA LEU A 406 -3.23 -16.99 25.48
C LEU A 406 -4.71 -17.04 25.81
N ASP A 407 -5.14 -16.37 26.89
CA ASP A 407 -6.54 -16.23 27.24
C ASP A 407 -7.12 -14.94 26.66
N LEU A 408 -7.87 -15.07 25.57
CA LEU A 408 -8.57 -14.01 24.85
C LEU A 408 -10.10 -14.14 24.93
N LYS A 409 -10.62 -14.92 25.91
CA LYS A 409 -12.06 -15.16 26.06
C LYS A 409 -12.87 -13.89 26.32
N ASN A 410 -12.23 -12.87 26.88
CA ASN A 410 -12.87 -11.61 27.23
C ASN A 410 -12.73 -10.54 26.12
N ALA A 411 -11.88 -10.77 25.11
CA ALA A 411 -11.65 -9.87 23.99
C ALA A 411 -12.75 -10.03 22.93
N LYS A 412 -13.97 -9.59 23.22
CA LYS A 412 -15.15 -9.76 22.37
C LYS A 412 -15.12 -8.90 21.10
N ASP A 413 -14.29 -7.87 21.10
CA ASP A 413 -14.12 -6.94 19.99
C ASP A 413 -12.92 -7.30 19.10
N LEU A 414 -12.32 -8.48 19.32
CA LEU A 414 -11.15 -8.93 18.56
C LEU A 414 -11.50 -9.13 17.09
N GLU A 415 -10.78 -8.44 16.22
CA GLU A 415 -10.89 -8.45 14.76
C GLU A 415 -9.79 -9.28 14.11
N ALA A 416 -8.57 -9.28 14.71
CA ALA A 416 -7.42 -10.01 14.20
C ALA A 416 -6.62 -10.70 15.31
N PHE A 417 -6.35 -12.00 15.14
CA PHE A 417 -5.43 -12.77 15.97
C PHE A 417 -4.36 -13.44 15.12
N VAL A 418 -3.10 -13.05 15.36
CA VAL A 418 -1.93 -13.51 14.61
C VAL A 418 -0.91 -14.12 15.57
N ALA A 419 -0.58 -15.39 15.35
CA ALA A 419 0.30 -16.16 16.22
C ALA A 419 1.14 -17.18 15.41
N LEU A 420 1.76 -16.69 14.32
CA LEU A 420 2.57 -17.51 13.41
C LEU A 420 3.83 -18.03 14.12
N SER A 421 4.15 -19.30 13.93
CA SER A 421 5.38 -19.92 14.47
C SER A 421 5.53 -19.75 16.00
N THR A 422 4.43 -19.92 16.73
CA THR A 422 4.38 -19.96 18.19
C THR A 422 4.28 -21.41 18.68
N LYS A 423 4.30 -21.60 20.00
CA LYS A 423 4.05 -22.91 20.64
C LYS A 423 2.61 -23.12 21.08
N ILE A 424 1.69 -22.28 20.59
CA ILE A 424 0.28 -22.36 20.96
C ILE A 424 -0.29 -23.71 20.54
N ASN A 425 -0.94 -24.40 21.49
CA ASN A 425 -1.56 -25.69 21.26
C ASN A 425 -3.10 -25.64 21.33
N LYS A 426 -3.66 -24.51 21.74
CA LYS A 426 -5.09 -24.25 21.83
C LYS A 426 -5.41 -22.78 21.54
N ILE A 427 -6.49 -22.55 20.79
CA ILE A 427 -7.03 -21.21 20.57
C ILE A 427 -8.16 -20.96 21.56
N ASP A 428 -7.98 -19.99 22.44
CA ASP A 428 -8.94 -19.60 23.47
C ASP A 428 -9.43 -18.15 23.25
N VAL A 429 -9.99 -17.93 22.06
CA VAL A 429 -10.55 -16.64 21.59
C VAL A 429 -12.06 -16.65 21.79
N ALA A 430 -12.63 -15.53 22.24
CA ALA A 430 -14.06 -15.37 22.39
C ALA A 430 -14.80 -15.69 21.09
N PRO A 431 -15.95 -16.40 21.15
CA PRO A 431 -16.86 -16.46 20.02
C PRO A 431 -17.31 -15.04 19.66
N SER A 432 -17.10 -14.61 18.43
CA SER A 432 -17.37 -13.24 18.00
C SER A 432 -17.67 -13.16 16.51
N ASP A 433 -18.59 -12.29 16.13
CA ASP A 433 -18.81 -11.93 14.74
C ASP A 433 -17.87 -10.82 14.26
N LYS A 434 -16.92 -10.36 15.11
CA LYS A 434 -15.95 -9.32 14.76
C LYS A 434 -14.63 -9.87 14.24
N LEU A 435 -14.30 -11.14 14.56
CA LEU A 435 -13.05 -11.75 14.11
C LEU A 435 -13.09 -11.99 12.60
N ILE A 436 -12.24 -11.27 11.87
CA ILE A 436 -12.11 -11.36 10.40
C ILE A 436 -10.79 -12.01 9.98
N GLU A 437 -9.77 -12.00 10.84
CA GLU A 437 -8.43 -12.53 10.57
C GLU A 437 -7.96 -13.48 11.68
N LEU A 438 -7.67 -14.74 11.30
CA LEU A 438 -7.07 -15.74 12.19
C LEU A 438 -5.86 -16.38 11.52
N GLN A 439 -4.67 -16.13 12.03
CA GLN A 439 -3.41 -16.63 11.49
C GLN A 439 -2.60 -17.34 12.59
N CYS A 440 -2.53 -18.66 12.54
CA CYS A 440 -1.83 -19.49 13.53
C CYS A 440 -0.98 -20.60 12.89
N SER A 441 -0.38 -20.35 11.72
CA SER A 441 0.47 -21.33 11.05
C SER A 441 1.73 -21.67 11.83
N ASN A 442 2.24 -22.89 11.62
CA ASN A 442 3.42 -23.43 12.29
C ASN A 442 3.30 -23.37 13.83
N THR A 443 2.19 -23.91 14.34
CA THR A 443 1.89 -24.01 15.76
C THR A 443 1.66 -25.46 16.17
N SER A 444 1.46 -25.70 17.45
CA SER A 444 1.15 -27.05 17.98
C SER A 444 -0.36 -27.31 18.07
N LEU A 445 -1.16 -26.61 17.30
CA LEU A 445 -2.63 -26.79 17.28
C LEU A 445 -2.98 -28.15 16.74
N SER A 446 -3.84 -28.89 17.48
CA SER A 446 -4.36 -30.19 17.05
C SER A 446 -5.85 -30.16 16.68
N GLY A 447 -6.52 -29.00 16.90
CA GLY A 447 -7.92 -28.82 16.55
C GLY A 447 -8.34 -27.36 16.67
N VAL A 448 -9.15 -26.91 15.72
CA VAL A 448 -9.74 -25.56 15.67
C VAL A 448 -11.18 -25.69 15.23
N ASP A 449 -12.06 -24.93 15.84
CA ASP A 449 -13.47 -24.81 15.46
C ASP A 449 -13.77 -23.41 14.94
N PRO A 450 -13.60 -23.15 13.64
CA PRO A 450 -13.83 -21.84 13.04
C PRO A 450 -15.30 -21.41 13.03
N SER A 451 -16.26 -22.33 13.27
CA SER A 451 -17.70 -22.01 13.27
C SER A 451 -18.09 -20.96 14.31
N LYS A 452 -17.22 -20.74 15.32
CA LYS A 452 -17.36 -19.70 16.34
C LYS A 452 -17.17 -18.29 15.80
N TRP A 453 -16.55 -18.13 14.61
CA TRP A 453 -16.15 -16.84 14.00
C TRP A 453 -16.69 -16.76 12.57
N LYS A 454 -17.98 -16.52 12.44
CA LYS A 454 -18.71 -16.60 11.15
C LYS A 454 -18.28 -15.57 10.11
N ASN A 455 -17.67 -14.48 10.56
CA ASN A 455 -17.24 -13.38 9.70
C ASN A 455 -15.74 -13.45 9.31
N LEU A 456 -15.08 -14.59 9.56
CA LEU A 456 -13.71 -14.78 9.08
C LEU A 456 -13.62 -14.58 7.55
N GLU A 457 -12.69 -13.74 7.15
CA GLU A 457 -12.30 -13.45 5.78
C GLU A 457 -10.95 -14.12 5.45
N ASN A 458 -10.02 -14.12 6.43
CA ASN A 458 -8.68 -14.67 6.29
C ASN A 458 -8.42 -15.74 7.36
N LEU A 459 -8.16 -16.97 6.90
CA LEU A 459 -7.84 -18.10 7.77
C LEU A 459 -6.53 -18.77 7.34
N THR A 460 -5.53 -18.71 8.22
CA THR A 460 -4.21 -19.30 7.97
C THR A 460 -3.82 -20.25 9.10
N LEU A 461 -3.86 -21.56 8.84
CA LEU A 461 -3.61 -22.67 9.76
C LEU A 461 -2.68 -23.71 9.14
N ALA A 462 -1.72 -23.28 8.33
CA ALA A 462 -0.74 -24.18 7.73
C ALA A 462 0.23 -24.74 8.78
N GLY A 463 0.64 -25.99 8.64
CA GLY A 463 1.61 -26.63 9.55
C GLY A 463 1.14 -26.74 11.01
N CYS A 464 -0.14 -27.07 11.24
CA CYS A 464 -0.76 -27.12 12.56
C CYS A 464 -1.13 -28.53 13.03
N ASN A 465 -0.75 -29.59 12.32
CA ASN A 465 -1.12 -30.99 12.60
C ASN A 465 -2.65 -31.22 12.68
N LEU A 466 -3.45 -30.44 11.98
CA LEU A 466 -4.91 -30.61 11.95
C LEU A 466 -5.30 -31.86 11.19
N SER A 467 -6.11 -32.73 11.81
CA SER A 467 -6.70 -33.90 11.15
C SER A 467 -8.10 -33.62 10.58
N GLN A 468 -8.76 -32.59 11.05
CA GLN A 468 -10.09 -32.18 10.57
C GLN A 468 -10.30 -30.68 10.72
N ILE A 469 -11.15 -30.12 9.86
CA ILE A 469 -11.61 -28.71 9.94
C ILE A 469 -13.02 -28.60 9.38
N ASN A 470 -13.87 -27.83 10.03
CA ASN A 470 -15.21 -27.54 9.56
C ASN A 470 -15.35 -26.05 9.23
N LEU A 471 -15.53 -25.73 7.93
CA LEU A 471 -15.67 -24.36 7.43
C LEU A 471 -17.10 -24.04 6.97
N SER A 472 -18.09 -24.88 7.28
CA SER A 472 -19.47 -24.76 6.76
C SER A 472 -20.16 -23.45 7.15
N GLU A 473 -19.80 -22.84 8.29
CA GLU A 473 -20.36 -21.59 8.78
C GLU A 473 -19.60 -20.34 8.33
N ASN A 474 -18.38 -20.49 7.76
CA ASN A 474 -17.49 -19.39 7.42
C ASN A 474 -17.73 -18.88 5.98
N LYS A 475 -18.90 -18.29 5.75
CA LYS A 475 -19.37 -17.89 4.41
C LYS A 475 -18.74 -16.61 3.85
N LYS A 476 -17.85 -15.96 4.61
CA LYS A 476 -17.14 -14.77 4.19
C LYS A 476 -15.65 -15.00 3.90
N LEU A 477 -15.17 -16.23 4.03
CA LEU A 477 -13.76 -16.54 3.76
C LEU A 477 -13.38 -16.15 2.33
N GLU A 478 -12.34 -15.36 2.22
CA GLU A 478 -11.72 -14.89 0.98
C GLU A 478 -10.42 -15.64 0.71
N MET A 479 -9.62 -15.86 1.76
CA MET A 479 -8.33 -16.55 1.69
C MET A 479 -8.24 -17.64 2.77
N VAL A 480 -7.81 -18.84 2.37
CA VAL A 480 -7.65 -19.98 3.27
C VAL A 480 -6.31 -20.68 3.02
N GLN A 481 -5.48 -20.84 4.06
CA GLN A 481 -4.22 -21.59 4.00
C GLN A 481 -4.26 -22.74 4.99
N LEU A 482 -4.32 -23.98 4.49
CA LEU A 482 -4.42 -25.23 5.24
C LEU A 482 -3.35 -26.24 4.85
N HIS A 483 -2.34 -25.84 4.08
CA HIS A 483 -1.27 -26.76 3.66
C HIS A 483 -0.44 -27.28 4.85
N ALA A 484 0.28 -28.37 4.65
CA ALA A 484 1.11 -29.02 5.65
C ALA A 484 0.32 -29.38 6.94
N ASN A 485 -0.78 -30.10 6.76
CA ASN A 485 -1.60 -30.65 7.84
C ASN A 485 -1.86 -32.15 7.60
N GLU A 486 -2.71 -32.76 8.41
CA GLU A 486 -3.11 -34.16 8.31
C GLU A 486 -4.57 -34.31 7.84
N LEU A 487 -5.09 -33.32 7.11
CA LEU A 487 -6.49 -33.27 6.67
C LEU A 487 -6.76 -34.32 5.59
N ASP A 488 -7.80 -35.13 5.79
CA ASP A 488 -8.33 -36.05 4.78
C ASP A 488 -9.52 -35.46 4.00
N LYS A 489 -10.12 -34.40 4.53
CA LYS A 489 -11.28 -33.71 3.95
C LYS A 489 -11.28 -32.22 4.22
N VAL A 490 -11.58 -31.44 3.20
CA VAL A 490 -11.87 -30.00 3.26
C VAL A 490 -13.04 -29.70 2.34
N VAL A 491 -13.99 -28.87 2.81
CA VAL A 491 -15.12 -28.38 2.01
C VAL A 491 -15.29 -26.90 2.30
N PHE A 492 -15.29 -26.08 1.27
CA PHE A 492 -15.51 -24.63 1.38
C PHE A 492 -16.99 -24.30 1.27
N ALA A 493 -17.43 -23.29 2.01
CA ALA A 493 -18.82 -22.82 1.99
C ALA A 493 -18.94 -21.34 1.60
N SER A 494 -17.81 -20.65 1.39
CA SER A 494 -17.80 -19.23 1.09
C SER A 494 -17.93 -18.96 -0.41
N PRO A 495 -18.91 -18.17 -0.85
CA PRO A 495 -18.97 -17.67 -2.21
C PRO A 495 -17.92 -16.58 -2.51
N MET A 496 -17.26 -16.04 -1.48
CA MET A 496 -16.27 -14.97 -1.61
C MET A 496 -14.85 -15.52 -1.86
N LEU A 497 -14.61 -16.80 -1.61
CA LEU A 497 -13.28 -17.43 -1.67
C LEU A 497 -12.64 -17.23 -3.04
N TYR A 498 -11.39 -16.74 -3.04
CA TYR A 498 -10.57 -16.60 -4.25
C TYR A 498 -9.16 -17.20 -4.11
N SER A 499 -8.72 -17.55 -2.90
CA SER A 499 -7.40 -18.12 -2.67
C SER A 499 -7.46 -19.25 -1.67
N ALA A 500 -6.92 -20.43 -2.01
CA ALA A 500 -6.82 -21.56 -1.13
C ALA A 500 -5.50 -22.32 -1.31
N THR A 501 -4.91 -22.83 -0.21
CA THR A 501 -3.77 -23.74 -0.27
C THR A 501 -4.02 -24.97 0.60
N VAL A 502 -3.91 -26.17 0.03
CA VAL A 502 -4.20 -27.44 0.71
C VAL A 502 -3.16 -28.54 0.45
N PHE A 503 -2.05 -28.26 -0.21
CA PHE A 503 -0.96 -29.24 -0.47
C PHE A 503 -0.37 -29.77 0.85
N LEU A 504 0.37 -30.86 0.82
CA LEU A 504 0.89 -31.55 1.99
C LEU A 504 -0.23 -31.92 3.01
N ASN A 505 -1.28 -32.56 2.52
CA ASN A 505 -2.36 -33.14 3.32
C ASN A 505 -2.60 -34.61 2.91
N LYS A 506 -3.77 -35.16 3.22
CA LYS A 506 -4.15 -36.57 2.89
C LYS A 506 -5.45 -36.64 2.09
N ILE A 507 -5.81 -35.57 1.37
CA ILE A 507 -7.09 -35.45 0.64
C ILE A 507 -7.02 -36.29 -0.63
N ARG A 508 -7.92 -37.26 -0.78
CA ARG A 508 -7.88 -38.26 -1.85
C ARG A 508 -9.26 -38.65 -2.37
N GLY A 509 -9.31 -39.18 -3.59
CA GLY A 509 -10.51 -39.75 -4.18
C GLY A 509 -11.73 -38.84 -4.06
N ALA A 510 -12.85 -39.39 -3.56
CA ALA A 510 -14.10 -38.63 -3.45
C ALA A 510 -14.01 -37.34 -2.59
N ASP A 511 -13.08 -37.28 -1.63
CA ASP A 511 -12.90 -36.10 -0.80
C ASP A 511 -12.14 -34.98 -1.55
N MET A 512 -11.22 -35.33 -2.45
CA MET A 512 -10.60 -34.35 -3.36
C MET A 512 -11.65 -33.82 -4.37
N THR A 513 -12.46 -34.71 -4.94
CA THR A 513 -13.54 -34.29 -5.83
C THR A 513 -14.52 -33.32 -5.14
N ARG A 514 -14.95 -33.64 -3.90
CA ARG A 514 -15.82 -32.74 -3.11
C ARG A 514 -15.16 -31.42 -2.78
N LEU A 515 -13.86 -31.40 -2.51
CA LEU A 515 -13.10 -30.15 -2.32
C LEU A 515 -13.23 -29.27 -3.57
N MET A 516 -12.95 -29.83 -4.76
CA MET A 516 -13.02 -29.07 -6.02
C MET A 516 -14.44 -28.62 -6.36
N GLU A 517 -15.45 -29.46 -6.11
CA GLU A 517 -16.87 -29.12 -6.26
C GLU A 517 -17.31 -28.00 -5.30
N SER A 518 -16.65 -27.85 -4.16
CA SER A 518 -16.95 -26.82 -3.16
C SER A 518 -16.38 -25.44 -3.50
N LEU A 519 -15.52 -25.33 -4.50
CA LEU A 519 -14.98 -24.03 -4.95
C LEU A 519 -16.10 -23.19 -5.57
N PRO A 520 -16.25 -21.91 -5.15
CA PRO A 520 -17.30 -21.06 -5.72
C PRO A 520 -17.00 -20.75 -7.18
N ARG A 521 -18.04 -20.78 -8.00
CA ARG A 521 -17.90 -20.43 -9.41
C ARG A 521 -17.51 -18.97 -9.56
N ARG A 522 -16.43 -18.72 -10.26
CA ARG A 522 -15.95 -17.38 -10.61
C ARG A 522 -16.35 -17.04 -12.05
N TYR A 523 -15.82 -15.95 -12.60
CA TYR A 523 -16.02 -15.57 -13.99
C TYR A 523 -14.67 -15.25 -14.65
N GLU A 524 -14.61 -15.36 -15.95
CA GLU A 524 -13.41 -15.04 -16.73
C GLU A 524 -13.02 -13.57 -16.54
N GLY A 525 -11.76 -13.32 -16.21
CA GLY A 525 -11.28 -11.96 -15.93
C GLY A 525 -11.62 -11.43 -14.53
N ALA A 526 -12.07 -12.29 -13.59
CA ALA A 526 -12.26 -11.90 -12.19
C ALA A 526 -10.96 -11.33 -11.60
N ASN A 527 -11.08 -10.23 -10.85
CA ASN A 527 -9.97 -9.64 -10.11
C ASN A 527 -10.35 -9.54 -8.63
N PRO A 528 -9.61 -10.18 -7.71
CA PRO A 528 -8.47 -11.08 -7.96
C PRO A 528 -8.87 -12.36 -8.69
N GLN A 529 -7.93 -12.92 -9.48
CA GLN A 529 -8.11 -14.22 -10.12
C GLN A 529 -8.07 -15.33 -9.08
N ALA A 530 -9.05 -16.26 -9.11
CA ALA A 530 -9.11 -17.34 -8.15
C ALA A 530 -8.05 -18.41 -8.42
N ALA A 531 -7.38 -18.86 -7.35
CA ALA A 531 -6.34 -19.88 -7.41
C ALA A 531 -6.38 -20.83 -6.21
N ILE A 532 -6.11 -22.12 -6.47
CA ILE A 532 -5.91 -23.13 -5.44
C ILE A 532 -4.59 -23.85 -5.66
N VAL A 533 -3.80 -24.03 -4.59
CA VAL A 533 -2.58 -24.84 -4.58
C VAL A 533 -2.88 -26.16 -3.89
N VAL A 534 -2.81 -27.27 -4.63
CA VAL A 534 -3.33 -28.58 -4.17
C VAL A 534 -2.26 -29.63 -3.98
N TYR A 535 -1.07 -29.46 -4.56
CA TYR A 535 -0.06 -30.50 -4.63
C TYR A 535 1.35 -29.96 -4.41
N GLY A 536 2.20 -30.73 -3.75
CA GLY A 536 3.61 -30.44 -3.50
C GLY A 536 4.52 -31.39 -4.28
N THR A 537 5.05 -30.94 -5.42
CA THR A 537 5.89 -31.77 -6.29
C THR A 537 7.25 -32.02 -5.67
N GLY A 538 7.63 -33.29 -5.49
CA GLY A 538 8.92 -33.67 -4.91
C GLY A 538 9.02 -33.46 -3.40
N LEU A 539 7.91 -33.13 -2.71
CA LEU A 539 7.85 -33.04 -1.26
C LEU A 539 7.56 -34.41 -0.68
N GLU A 540 8.40 -34.92 0.24
CA GLU A 540 8.33 -36.29 0.79
C GLU A 540 7.01 -36.54 1.53
N ASP A 541 6.43 -35.52 2.16
CA ASP A 541 5.21 -35.62 2.95
C ASP A 541 3.92 -35.34 2.16
N GLU A 542 4.00 -35.17 0.84
CA GLU A 542 2.80 -34.97 0.03
C GLU A 542 2.02 -36.28 -0.10
N LYS A 543 0.76 -36.26 0.39
CA LYS A 543 -0.16 -37.42 0.39
C LYS A 543 -1.49 -37.10 -0.28
N ASN A 544 -1.68 -35.88 -0.81
CA ASN A 544 -2.85 -35.59 -1.61
C ASN A 544 -2.81 -36.37 -2.93
N GLU A 545 -3.97 -36.76 -3.38
CA GLU A 545 -4.17 -37.32 -4.73
C GLU A 545 -5.22 -36.49 -5.43
N CYS A 546 -4.79 -35.66 -6.35
CA CYS A 546 -5.66 -34.81 -7.16
C CYS A 546 -5.55 -35.28 -8.62
N LEU A 547 -6.63 -35.83 -9.14
CA LEU A 547 -6.67 -36.35 -10.50
C LEU A 547 -6.89 -35.23 -11.52
N ASP A 548 -6.59 -35.51 -12.80
CA ASP A 548 -6.89 -34.62 -13.92
C ASP A 548 -8.39 -34.24 -14.01
N THR A 549 -9.26 -35.18 -13.62
CA THR A 549 -10.71 -34.97 -13.51
C THR A 549 -11.07 -33.97 -12.40
N ASP A 550 -10.36 -34.00 -11.28
CA ASP A 550 -10.56 -33.06 -10.17
C ASP A 550 -10.08 -31.64 -10.55
N VAL A 551 -8.93 -31.55 -11.20
CA VAL A 551 -8.40 -30.29 -11.75
C VAL A 551 -9.41 -29.65 -12.71
N LYS A 552 -10.03 -30.46 -13.57
CA LYS A 552 -11.05 -29.99 -14.50
C LYS A 552 -12.26 -29.37 -13.82
N ILE A 553 -12.73 -29.90 -12.70
CA ILE A 553 -13.84 -29.33 -11.92
C ILE A 553 -13.49 -27.89 -11.49
N ALA A 554 -12.28 -27.67 -10.98
CA ALA A 554 -11.81 -26.34 -10.59
C ALA A 554 -11.70 -25.39 -11.78
N LEU A 555 -11.14 -25.84 -12.91
CA LEU A 555 -11.03 -25.04 -14.14
C LEU A 555 -12.42 -24.66 -14.70
N ASP A 556 -13.39 -25.56 -14.65
CA ASP A 556 -14.78 -25.29 -15.06
C ASP A 556 -15.47 -24.25 -14.16
N ALA A 557 -15.00 -24.10 -12.93
CA ALA A 557 -15.39 -23.06 -11.99
C ALA A 557 -14.57 -21.77 -12.11
N PHE A 558 -13.69 -21.63 -13.11
CA PHE A 558 -12.76 -20.51 -13.36
C PHE A 558 -11.70 -20.32 -12.28
N TRP A 559 -11.24 -21.41 -11.67
CA TRP A 559 -10.09 -21.41 -10.78
C TRP A 559 -8.83 -21.87 -11.51
N LYS A 560 -7.70 -21.28 -11.15
CA LYS A 560 -6.38 -21.81 -11.51
C LYS A 560 -5.95 -22.85 -10.48
N VAL A 561 -5.40 -23.95 -10.93
CA VAL A 561 -4.88 -25.03 -10.07
C VAL A 561 -3.37 -25.05 -10.17
N TYR A 562 -2.70 -25.00 -9.02
CA TYR A 562 -1.25 -24.95 -8.92
C TYR A 562 -0.68 -26.07 -8.07
N GLN A 563 0.58 -26.37 -8.31
CA GLN A 563 1.48 -27.13 -7.46
C GLN A 563 2.65 -26.25 -7.03
N VAL A 564 3.34 -26.63 -5.96
CA VAL A 564 4.59 -26.03 -5.50
C VAL A 564 5.71 -27.04 -5.52
N ASP A 565 6.93 -26.61 -5.82
CA ASP A 565 8.14 -27.41 -5.72
C ASP A 565 8.81 -27.28 -4.32
N ALA A 566 9.99 -27.88 -4.13
CA ALA A 566 10.73 -27.84 -2.88
C ALA A 566 11.19 -26.41 -2.48
N ASP A 567 11.27 -25.50 -3.42
CA ASP A 567 11.59 -24.08 -3.19
C ASP A 567 10.31 -23.22 -3.03
N PHE A 568 9.14 -23.85 -2.90
CA PHE A 568 7.81 -23.23 -2.83
C PHE A 568 7.44 -22.35 -4.03
N LYS A 569 8.02 -22.65 -5.19
CA LYS A 569 7.69 -21.97 -6.43
C LYS A 569 6.45 -22.59 -7.05
N GLU A 570 5.46 -21.75 -7.30
CA GLU A 570 4.19 -22.17 -7.93
C GLU A 570 4.36 -22.42 -9.43
N SER A 571 3.70 -23.50 -9.89
CA SER A 571 3.53 -23.82 -11.31
C SER A 571 2.14 -24.44 -11.55
N PRO A 572 1.56 -24.31 -12.77
CA PRO A 572 0.29 -24.97 -13.10
C PRO A 572 0.34 -26.45 -12.81
N TYR A 573 -0.78 -26.99 -12.33
CA TYR A 573 -0.95 -28.41 -12.02
C TYR A 573 -2.03 -29.05 -12.88
N ASP A 574 -1.68 -30.08 -13.64
CA ASP A 574 -2.58 -30.72 -14.59
C ASP A 574 -3.31 -31.96 -13.99
N GLY A 575 -2.96 -32.34 -12.78
CA GLY A 575 -3.51 -33.53 -12.11
C GLY A 575 -2.75 -34.82 -12.41
N ILE A 576 -3.01 -35.86 -11.58
CA ILE A 576 -2.56 -37.20 -11.83
C ILE A 576 -3.45 -37.79 -12.93
N PRO A 577 -2.90 -38.27 -14.07
CA PRO A 577 -3.71 -38.84 -15.16
C PRO A 577 -4.56 -40.02 -14.68
N THR A 578 -5.84 -40.01 -15.02
CA THR A 578 -6.71 -41.21 -14.79
C THR A 578 -6.33 -42.31 -15.76
N ALA A 579 -6.27 -43.56 -15.27
CA ALA A 579 -5.78 -44.74 -16.02
C ALA A 579 -6.55 -45.06 -17.31
N ASN A 580 -7.67 -44.40 -17.59
CA ASN A 580 -8.52 -44.55 -18.77
C ASN A 580 -8.40 -43.40 -19.80
N ALA A 581 -7.50 -42.46 -19.60
CA ALA A 581 -7.18 -41.48 -20.67
C ALA A 581 -6.34 -42.21 -21.75
N PRO A 582 -6.73 -42.20 -23.04
CA PRO A 582 -5.90 -42.78 -24.07
C PRO A 582 -4.56 -42.06 -24.12
N LYS A 583 -3.45 -42.79 -23.85
CA LYS A 583 -2.09 -42.28 -24.07
C LYS A 583 -1.90 -42.07 -25.59
N ILE A 584 -2.08 -40.84 -26.05
CA ILE A 584 -1.66 -40.43 -27.37
C ILE A 584 -0.26 -39.82 -27.24
N SER A 585 0.72 -40.55 -27.71
CA SER A 585 2.10 -40.08 -27.86
C SER A 585 2.18 -39.08 -29.00
N GLY A 586 2.63 -37.88 -28.71
CA GLY A 586 3.05 -36.89 -29.73
C GLY A 586 2.02 -35.81 -30.06
N GLU A 587 2.39 -34.58 -29.78
CA GLU A 587 1.69 -33.31 -30.03
C GLU A 587 0.47 -33.04 -29.10
N ASN A 588 0.33 -31.81 -28.61
CA ASN A 588 -0.72 -31.38 -27.68
C ASN A 588 -2.09 -31.98 -28.00
N PRO A 589 -2.64 -32.92 -27.21
CA PRO A 589 -3.91 -33.57 -27.52
C PRO A 589 -5.04 -32.54 -27.48
N ILE A 590 -5.88 -32.48 -28.48
CA ILE A 590 -7.10 -31.69 -28.49
C ILE A 590 -8.02 -32.29 -27.41
N ALA A 591 -8.40 -31.47 -26.42
CA ALA A 591 -9.37 -31.84 -25.38
C ALA A 591 -10.68 -31.09 -25.61
N VAL A 592 -11.82 -31.79 -25.44
CA VAL A 592 -13.17 -31.26 -25.59
C VAL A 592 -13.93 -31.49 -24.30
N TYR A 593 -14.32 -30.43 -23.60
CA TYR A 593 -14.90 -30.49 -22.26
C TYR A 593 -15.84 -29.30 -21.95
N PRO A 594 -16.71 -29.37 -20.93
CA PRO A 594 -17.13 -30.60 -20.25
C PRO A 594 -17.95 -31.51 -21.16
N ASN A 595 -17.99 -32.79 -20.84
CA ASN A 595 -18.83 -33.73 -21.55
C ASN A 595 -19.38 -34.78 -20.54
N PRO A 596 -20.66 -34.78 -20.17
CA PRO A 596 -21.75 -33.94 -20.69
C PRO A 596 -21.64 -32.44 -20.32
N THR A 597 -22.33 -31.59 -21.06
CA THR A 597 -22.42 -30.14 -20.81
C THR A 597 -23.86 -29.63 -20.92
N SER A 598 -24.17 -28.52 -20.20
CA SER A 598 -25.44 -27.80 -20.33
C SER A 598 -25.30 -26.43 -21.01
N ASP A 599 -24.12 -25.82 -20.90
CA ASP A 599 -23.95 -24.39 -21.25
C ASP A 599 -22.93 -24.16 -22.36
N PHE A 600 -21.71 -24.65 -22.20
CA PHE A 600 -20.60 -24.39 -23.13
C PHE A 600 -19.76 -25.66 -23.34
N ILE A 601 -19.23 -25.81 -24.54
CA ILE A 601 -18.15 -26.75 -24.87
C ILE A 601 -16.88 -25.95 -25.03
N PHE A 602 -15.84 -26.34 -24.30
CA PHE A 602 -14.50 -25.79 -24.45
C PHE A 602 -13.62 -26.80 -25.17
N ILE A 603 -12.74 -26.30 -26.03
CA ILE A 603 -11.80 -27.09 -26.79
C ILE A 603 -10.42 -26.47 -26.64
N SER A 604 -9.44 -27.28 -26.20
CA SER A 604 -8.05 -26.86 -26.04
C SER A 604 -7.10 -27.72 -26.87
N GLY A 605 -5.83 -27.31 -26.97
CA GLY A 605 -4.83 -28.02 -27.77
C GLY A 605 -4.94 -27.76 -29.27
N LEU A 606 -5.64 -26.72 -29.70
CA LEU A 606 -5.83 -26.31 -31.07
C LEU A 606 -4.66 -25.48 -31.60
N THR A 607 -4.45 -25.49 -32.92
CA THR A 607 -3.59 -24.50 -33.54
C THR A 607 -4.33 -23.15 -33.67
N ALA A 608 -3.58 -22.04 -33.69
CA ALA A 608 -4.18 -20.72 -33.84
C ALA A 608 -5.02 -20.64 -35.15
N GLN A 609 -6.25 -20.07 -35.01
CA GLN A 609 -7.23 -19.96 -36.11
C GLN A 609 -7.79 -21.29 -36.65
N GLU A 610 -7.55 -22.42 -35.96
CA GLU A 610 -8.13 -23.71 -36.35
C GLU A 610 -9.67 -23.66 -36.31
N PRO A 611 -10.39 -24.11 -37.34
CA PRO A 611 -11.84 -24.12 -37.34
C PRO A 611 -12.40 -25.21 -36.46
N VAL A 612 -13.38 -24.83 -35.63
CA VAL A 612 -14.13 -25.74 -34.76
C VAL A 612 -15.60 -25.70 -35.13
N GLN A 613 -16.19 -26.85 -35.34
CA GLN A 613 -17.58 -26.99 -35.79
C GLN A 613 -18.30 -28.03 -34.93
N LEU A 614 -19.54 -27.72 -34.56
CA LEU A 614 -20.45 -28.65 -33.89
C LEU A 614 -21.51 -29.15 -34.88
N TYR A 615 -21.65 -30.45 -34.96
CA TYR A 615 -22.57 -31.13 -35.85
C TYR A 615 -23.69 -31.82 -35.05
N GLY A 616 -24.89 -31.76 -35.59
CA GLY A 616 -25.96 -32.69 -35.23
C GLY A 616 -25.68 -34.11 -35.76
N LEU A 617 -26.39 -35.10 -35.25
CA LEU A 617 -26.27 -36.48 -35.74
C LEU A 617 -26.76 -36.65 -37.19
N ASP A 618 -27.50 -35.69 -37.73
CA ASP A 618 -27.91 -35.57 -39.13
C ASP A 618 -26.80 -34.99 -40.04
N GLY A 619 -25.66 -34.64 -39.49
CA GLY A 619 -24.52 -34.10 -40.22
C GLY A 619 -24.59 -32.62 -40.54
N GLN A 620 -25.60 -31.87 -40.01
CA GLN A 620 -25.69 -30.42 -40.16
C GLN A 620 -24.75 -29.71 -39.19
N ILE A 621 -24.11 -28.63 -39.63
CA ILE A 621 -23.34 -27.74 -38.77
C ILE A 621 -24.32 -26.85 -37.97
N LEU A 622 -24.31 -26.99 -36.68
CA LEU A 622 -25.17 -26.22 -35.78
C LEU A 622 -24.47 -24.97 -35.22
N LEU A 623 -23.16 -25.11 -34.91
CA LEU A 623 -22.33 -24.00 -34.44
C LEU A 623 -20.94 -24.09 -35.06
N GLN A 624 -20.30 -22.94 -35.22
CA GLN A 624 -18.90 -22.87 -35.64
C GLN A 624 -18.17 -21.70 -35.00
N THR A 625 -16.87 -21.89 -34.76
CA THR A 625 -15.96 -20.85 -34.23
C THR A 625 -14.54 -21.12 -34.75
N ARG A 626 -13.59 -20.25 -34.38
CA ARG A 626 -12.16 -20.46 -34.62
C ARG A 626 -11.39 -20.39 -33.32
N ALA A 627 -10.32 -21.14 -33.24
CA ALA A 627 -9.44 -21.10 -32.07
C ALA A 627 -8.71 -19.76 -31.94
N ILE A 628 -8.67 -19.23 -30.73
CA ILE A 628 -7.87 -18.06 -30.32
C ILE A 628 -6.87 -18.58 -29.30
N GLU A 629 -5.57 -18.37 -29.54
CA GLU A 629 -4.48 -18.81 -28.66
C GLU A 629 -4.55 -20.28 -28.20
N GLY A 630 -4.98 -21.16 -29.11
CA GLY A 630 -5.07 -22.61 -28.82
C GLY A 630 -6.38 -23.07 -28.19
N PHE A 631 -7.36 -22.18 -28.00
CA PHE A 631 -8.66 -22.48 -27.38
C PHE A 631 -9.83 -22.08 -28.27
N ALA A 632 -10.95 -22.80 -28.12
CA ALA A 632 -12.23 -22.44 -28.69
C ALA A 632 -13.37 -22.71 -27.71
N ARG A 633 -14.47 -21.96 -27.82
CA ARG A 633 -15.69 -22.12 -27.03
C ARG A 633 -16.91 -22.13 -27.94
N LEU A 634 -17.81 -23.06 -27.69
CA LEU A 634 -19.13 -23.14 -28.31
C LEU A 634 -20.22 -22.97 -27.27
N ASP A 635 -21.15 -22.03 -27.49
CA ASP A 635 -22.33 -21.84 -26.64
C ASP A 635 -23.44 -22.80 -27.07
N VAL A 636 -23.77 -23.77 -26.23
CA VAL A 636 -24.72 -24.83 -26.57
C VAL A 636 -26.04 -24.73 -25.80
N ARG A 637 -26.26 -23.65 -25.04
CA ARG A 637 -27.46 -23.44 -24.22
C ARG A 637 -28.78 -23.46 -25.01
N ALA A 638 -28.73 -23.10 -26.28
CA ALA A 638 -29.90 -23.09 -27.16
C ALA A 638 -30.14 -24.43 -27.88
N LEU A 639 -29.26 -25.42 -27.73
CA LEU A 639 -29.38 -26.72 -28.39
C LEU A 639 -30.15 -27.71 -27.51
N PRO A 640 -30.96 -28.61 -28.08
CA PRO A 640 -31.65 -29.65 -27.32
C PRO A 640 -30.68 -30.60 -26.60
N SER A 641 -31.13 -31.23 -25.50
CA SER A 641 -30.38 -32.32 -24.90
C SER A 641 -30.22 -33.49 -25.90
N GLY A 642 -29.00 -33.99 -26.07
CA GLY A 642 -28.70 -35.02 -27.06
C GLY A 642 -27.20 -35.20 -27.30
N ALA A 643 -26.87 -36.16 -28.18
CA ALA A 643 -25.51 -36.40 -28.63
C ALA A 643 -25.16 -35.55 -29.84
N TYR A 644 -23.94 -35.00 -29.87
CA TYR A 644 -23.41 -34.15 -30.94
C TYR A 644 -21.96 -34.49 -31.25
N ILE A 645 -21.44 -33.98 -32.35
CA ILE A 645 -20.06 -34.20 -32.76
C ILE A 645 -19.35 -32.86 -32.92
N VAL A 646 -18.29 -32.65 -32.12
CA VAL A 646 -17.35 -31.51 -32.32
C VAL A 646 -16.24 -31.95 -33.25
N ARG A 647 -16.01 -31.19 -34.33
CA ARG A 647 -14.93 -31.40 -35.28
C ARG A 647 -13.92 -30.27 -35.21
N CYS A 648 -12.63 -30.64 -35.02
CA CYS A 648 -11.49 -29.75 -35.02
C CYS A 648 -10.48 -30.25 -36.04
N GLY A 649 -10.34 -29.56 -37.15
CA GLY A 649 -9.51 -30.01 -38.27
C GLY A 649 -9.90 -31.42 -38.74
N LYS A 650 -8.98 -32.39 -38.60
CA LYS A 650 -9.21 -33.80 -38.99
C LYS A 650 -9.82 -34.64 -37.86
N ASN A 651 -9.87 -34.16 -36.65
CA ASN A 651 -10.33 -34.89 -35.47
C ASN A 651 -11.81 -34.63 -35.21
N ALA A 652 -12.52 -35.64 -34.69
CA ALA A 652 -13.92 -35.55 -34.32
C ALA A 652 -14.14 -36.16 -32.92
N TYR A 653 -14.93 -35.48 -32.10
CA TYR A 653 -15.19 -35.84 -30.69
C TYR A 653 -16.69 -35.89 -30.47
N SER A 654 -17.16 -36.98 -29.79
CA SER A 654 -18.55 -37.05 -29.40
C SER A 654 -18.76 -36.24 -28.10
N VAL A 655 -19.80 -35.41 -28.07
CA VAL A 655 -20.19 -34.65 -26.89
C VAL A 655 -21.66 -34.85 -26.57
N GLN A 656 -22.00 -34.86 -25.29
CA GLN A 656 -23.35 -34.99 -24.80
C GLN A 656 -23.80 -33.65 -24.21
N ILE A 657 -24.89 -33.10 -24.73
CA ILE A 657 -25.57 -31.94 -24.13
C ILE A 657 -26.71 -32.43 -23.25
N SER A 658 -26.77 -31.97 -22.02
CA SER A 658 -27.78 -32.37 -21.04
C SER A 658 -28.23 -31.15 -20.23
N HIS A 659 -29.42 -30.63 -20.53
CA HIS A 659 -30.08 -29.62 -19.73
C HIS A 659 -30.89 -30.29 -18.61
N ARG A 660 -30.75 -29.81 -17.37
CA ARG A 660 -31.57 -30.27 -16.22
C ARG A 660 -32.89 -29.55 -16.18
#